data_00f280a5228da89d18b51c017da4fd90
#
_entry.id   00f280a5228da89d18b51c017da4fd90
#
_cell.length_a   1.000
_cell.length_b   1.000
_cell.length_c   1.000
_cell.angle_alpha   90.00
_cell.angle_beta   90.00
_cell.angle_gamma   90.00
#
_symmetry.space_group_name_H-M   'P 1'
#
loop_
_entity.id
_entity.type
_entity.pdbx_description
1 polymer ?
#
loop_
_entity_poly.entity_id
_entity_poly.type
_entity_poly.pdbx_seq_one_letter_code
_entity_poly.pdbx_strand_id
1 'polypeptide(L)'
;MKDLTTFLLDRCIRHVRRATRRLAEEHGISLLLALIVLCLLSTVGGGVAVYTSSNLRHTYTDQSSASAYHLAQAGLAEGLARLQGADDPTVSTDLPATTRNDTSLGGTYTYSGSSIVGPGTDNDRVTWTITSKGTTGNPVRTQTLTQTVLVRPTVPGADIGSWSRFYQGDATKCLTIDTVAMPAPIATPGDLCLVNGGSITGASTSVDVGGKVVITGPEVDSGPRNPGTAAGWTNPTQGRTNDGLYATNAITKQLSGIPTIGATLTLTALGFSIPATAYIKGIRVDLQRHAGSSSSLRDNSVLLQKSSTVTSAADKAVTGSSWSTSDITATYGSTTDMWGSTWTPAEINSANFGVRFQAKNINTSSTVTAYLDYVQVTVSYYTDTNGIGTAAAPIHDATIGSTCQYNGQTAHIPCTPIDHVNASTVTTAALDPKLVLPVLDLDNAFLNARPGPKHPCTNAGNGLAPLEFDNDNSAQSNDSLLFDNSSTYDMTPLGRDYDCQVVTNGVLLGRLAWNHTTHVLTVGGSIFFDGDVRFDDDGQLIHYQGRALIYAAGDVEFDELVCAGGTGTAQSCVNSMSSWDPTKNLLTLQAQGNSEYDQGGSGCSNLAAGVTCNGIHPQSGFQGIVSAQGTCLIHERFFLSGPVLCNDISLPYQSDGWPTYYPFPSLGSLTDGQKYGNLPNATSWEIAPGPQSG
;
A
#
# COMPACT_ATOMS: atom_id res chain seq x y z
N MET A 1 15.24 17.98 -70.34
CA MET A 1 14.25 17.25 -71.15
C MET A 1 13.64 18.07 -72.30
N LYS A 2 13.30 19.34 -72.15
CA LYS A 2 12.78 20.19 -73.24
C LYS A 2 13.75 20.32 -74.39
N ASP A 3 15.04 20.37 -74.15
CA ASP A 3 16.03 20.60 -75.22
C ASP A 3 16.27 19.39 -76.12
N LEU A 4 16.13 18.16 -75.66
CA LEU A 4 16.38 16.94 -76.42
C LEU A 4 15.19 16.65 -77.40
N THR A 5 13.98 16.85 -76.93
CA THR A 5 12.79 16.71 -77.78
C THR A 5 12.71 17.78 -78.84
N THR A 6 13.06 18.99 -78.52
CA THR A 6 13.14 20.12 -79.46
C THR A 6 14.22 19.86 -80.52
N PHE A 7 15.38 19.36 -80.13
CA PHE A 7 16.51 19.04 -81.03
C PHE A 7 16.18 17.89 -81.98
N LEU A 8 15.54 16.84 -81.50
CA LEU A 8 15.14 15.70 -82.35
C LEU A 8 14.04 16.11 -83.32
N LEU A 9 13.08 16.90 -82.89
CA LEU A 9 11.99 17.40 -83.75
C LEU A 9 12.52 18.33 -84.83
N ASP A 10 13.41 19.22 -84.52
CA ASP A 10 14.02 20.17 -85.47
C ASP A 10 14.94 19.44 -86.50
N ARG A 11 15.59 18.38 -86.08
CA ARG A 11 16.39 17.53 -87.01
C ARG A 11 15.48 16.71 -87.91
N CYS A 12 14.38 16.16 -87.51
CA CYS A 12 13.40 15.46 -88.30
C CYS A 12 12.71 16.40 -89.31
N ILE A 13 12.30 17.60 -88.87
CA ILE A 13 11.70 18.62 -89.73
C ILE A 13 12.64 19.04 -90.89
N ARG A 14 13.94 19.19 -90.62
CA ARG A 14 14.97 19.52 -91.62
C ARG A 14 15.20 18.38 -92.60
N HIS A 15 15.14 17.15 -92.21
CA HIS A 15 15.25 15.98 -93.12
C HIS A 15 14.02 15.83 -93.95
N VAL A 16 12.83 15.99 -93.43
CA VAL A 16 11.59 15.98 -94.15
C VAL A 16 11.55 17.10 -95.19
N ARG A 17 11.94 18.35 -94.86
CA ARG A 17 12.00 19.48 -95.80
C ARG A 17 13.04 19.24 -96.95
N ARG A 18 14.09 18.51 -96.71
CA ARG A 18 15.06 18.15 -97.78
C ARG A 18 14.58 17.04 -98.64
N ALA A 19 13.84 16.05 -98.10
CA ALA A 19 13.26 14.97 -98.85
C ALA A 19 12.09 15.43 -99.73
N THR A 20 11.22 16.30 -99.22
CA THR A 20 10.11 16.88 -99.96
C THR A 20 10.57 17.74 -101.13
N ARG A 21 11.68 18.44 -101.07
CA ARG A 21 12.21 19.18 -102.30
C ARG A 21 12.74 18.28 -103.37
N ARG A 22 13.18 17.04 -103.15
CA ARG A 22 13.65 16.08 -104.09
C ARG A 22 12.53 15.17 -104.65
N LEU A 23 11.38 15.06 -103.98
CA LEU A 23 10.29 14.20 -104.35
C LEU A 23 9.17 14.89 -105.20
N ALA A 24 9.37 16.19 -105.47
CA ALA A 24 8.41 16.95 -106.28
C ALA A 24 8.43 16.61 -107.78
N GLU A 25 9.41 15.79 -108.20
CA GLU A 25 9.58 15.43 -109.71
C GLU A 25 9.16 13.98 -110.02
N GLU A 26 8.86 13.13 -109.07
CA GLU A 26 8.37 11.75 -109.45
C GLU A 26 7.27 11.23 -108.48
N HIS A 27 6.35 10.48 -109.06
CA HIS A 27 5.13 9.88 -108.44
C HIS A 27 5.47 8.95 -107.25
N GLY A 28 5.62 9.47 -106.06
CA GLY A 28 5.97 8.64 -104.86
C GLY A 28 5.29 9.06 -103.58
N ILE A 29 3.93 9.28 -103.54
CA ILE A 29 3.16 9.60 -102.34
C ILE A 29 3.32 8.54 -101.23
N SER A 30 3.55 7.27 -101.64
CA SER A 30 3.78 6.17 -100.63
C SER A 30 5.06 6.25 -99.87
N LEU A 31 6.16 6.76 -100.46
CA LEU A 31 7.43 6.91 -99.81
C LEU A 31 7.42 8.07 -98.81
N LEU A 32 6.70 9.16 -99.13
CA LEU A 32 6.52 10.29 -98.24
C LEU A 32 5.69 9.88 -97.00
N LEU A 33 4.63 9.12 -97.21
CA LEU A 33 3.78 8.59 -96.14
C LEU A 33 4.58 7.65 -95.25
N ALA A 34 5.39 6.74 -95.79
CA ALA A 34 6.23 5.82 -95.07
C ALA A 34 7.28 6.60 -94.20
N LEU A 35 7.85 7.68 -94.77
CA LEU A 35 8.81 8.50 -94.03
C LEU A 35 8.18 9.30 -92.86
N ILE A 36 6.93 9.78 -93.12
CA ILE A 36 6.14 10.48 -92.06
C ILE A 36 5.80 9.49 -90.97
N VAL A 37 5.33 8.30 -91.28
CA VAL A 37 4.99 7.26 -90.32
C VAL A 37 6.26 6.84 -89.50
N LEU A 38 7.37 6.65 -90.19
CA LEU A 38 8.63 6.29 -89.54
C LEU A 38 9.13 7.40 -88.61
N CYS A 39 9.00 8.67 -89.00
CA CYS A 39 9.29 9.81 -88.12
C CYS A 39 8.36 9.90 -86.89
N LEU A 40 7.07 9.66 -87.14
CA LEU A 40 6.08 9.61 -86.04
C LEU A 40 6.34 8.44 -85.10
N LEU A 41 6.60 7.25 -85.62
CA LEU A 41 6.95 6.09 -84.79
C LEU A 41 8.29 6.32 -83.98
N SER A 42 9.28 6.92 -84.64
CA SER A 42 10.55 7.22 -83.97
C SER A 42 10.40 8.29 -82.85
N THR A 43 9.57 9.31 -83.09
CA THR A 43 9.29 10.34 -82.04
C THR A 43 8.45 9.78 -80.92
N VAL A 44 7.43 9.00 -81.18
CA VAL A 44 6.62 8.29 -80.20
C VAL A 44 7.48 7.28 -79.42
N GLY A 45 8.24 6.44 -80.15
CA GLY A 45 9.15 5.47 -79.52
C GLY A 45 10.23 6.14 -78.66
N GLY A 46 10.79 7.23 -79.12
CA GLY A 46 11.73 8.05 -78.36
C GLY A 46 11.07 8.69 -77.12
N GLY A 47 9.85 9.19 -77.24
CA GLY A 47 9.06 9.74 -76.16
C GLY A 47 8.73 8.71 -75.06
N VAL A 48 8.31 7.52 -75.47
CA VAL A 48 8.00 6.40 -74.56
C VAL A 48 9.29 5.94 -73.85
N ALA A 49 10.39 5.81 -74.59
CA ALA A 49 11.67 5.40 -74.01
C ALA A 49 12.19 6.42 -72.95
N VAL A 50 12.08 7.72 -73.24
CA VAL A 50 12.43 8.78 -72.30
C VAL A 50 11.50 8.78 -71.11
N TYR A 51 10.17 8.63 -71.32
CA TYR A 51 9.18 8.54 -70.25
C TYR A 51 9.42 7.31 -69.37
N THR A 52 9.64 6.16 -69.96
CA THR A 52 9.88 4.91 -69.20
C THR A 52 11.20 4.99 -68.43
N SER A 53 12.25 5.51 -69.04
CA SER A 53 13.54 5.69 -68.33
C SER A 53 13.46 6.73 -67.20
N SER A 54 12.67 7.77 -67.41
CA SER A 54 12.38 8.76 -66.33
C SER A 54 11.61 8.15 -65.18
N ASN A 55 10.55 7.41 -65.48
CA ASN A 55 9.76 6.71 -64.48
C ASN A 55 10.60 5.66 -63.75
N LEU A 56 11.40 4.87 -64.44
CA LEU A 56 12.34 3.94 -63.80
C LEU A 56 13.30 4.66 -62.87
N ARG A 57 13.86 5.79 -63.31
CA ARG A 57 14.76 6.59 -62.48
C ARG A 57 14.04 7.13 -61.23
N HIS A 58 12.80 7.60 -61.39
CA HIS A 58 12.01 8.03 -60.26
C HIS A 58 11.73 6.87 -59.31
N THR A 59 11.28 5.73 -59.81
CA THR A 59 10.99 4.52 -59.03
C THR A 59 12.25 4.04 -58.29
N TYR A 60 13.42 3.99 -58.94
CA TYR A 60 14.69 3.64 -58.26
C TYR A 60 15.10 4.67 -57.26
N THR A 61 14.87 5.96 -57.49
CA THR A 61 15.16 7.02 -56.55
C THR A 61 14.27 6.94 -55.31
N ASP A 62 12.97 6.71 -55.51
CA ASP A 62 12.01 6.57 -54.43
C ASP A 62 12.26 5.30 -53.59
N GLN A 63 12.57 4.18 -54.28
CA GLN A 63 12.94 2.94 -53.60
C GLN A 63 14.26 3.11 -52.79
N SER A 64 15.28 3.78 -53.39
CA SER A 64 16.51 4.05 -52.65
C SER A 64 16.33 5.02 -51.48
N SER A 65 15.42 6.00 -51.62
CA SER A 65 15.08 6.90 -50.54
C SER A 65 14.34 6.18 -49.40
N ALA A 66 13.40 5.28 -49.75
CA ALA A 66 12.71 4.43 -48.77
C ALA A 66 13.69 3.48 -48.09
N SER A 67 14.60 2.85 -48.83
CA SER A 67 15.66 2.02 -48.21
C SER A 67 16.58 2.80 -47.31
N ALA A 68 16.97 4.01 -47.67
CA ALA A 68 17.80 4.89 -46.81
C ALA A 68 17.03 5.26 -45.51
N TYR A 69 15.72 5.48 -45.63
CA TYR A 69 14.88 5.74 -44.46
C TYR A 69 14.80 4.51 -43.53
N HIS A 70 14.57 3.32 -44.07
CA HIS A 70 14.57 2.09 -43.27
C HIS A 70 15.93 1.78 -42.64
N LEU A 71 17.01 2.05 -43.32
CA LEU A 71 18.37 1.96 -42.75
C LEU A 71 18.53 2.92 -41.57
N ALA A 72 18.06 4.15 -41.72
CA ALA A 72 18.11 5.11 -40.60
C ALA A 72 17.23 4.67 -39.42
N GLN A 73 16.04 4.09 -39.68
CA GLN A 73 15.22 3.49 -38.64
C GLN A 73 15.91 2.32 -37.92
N ALA A 74 16.59 1.45 -38.68
CA ALA A 74 17.35 0.34 -38.11
C ALA A 74 18.43 0.83 -37.15
N GLY A 75 19.14 1.90 -37.56
CA GLY A 75 20.16 2.51 -36.71
C GLY A 75 19.60 3.18 -35.43
N LEU A 76 18.42 3.80 -35.50
CA LEU A 76 17.72 4.28 -34.29
C LEU A 76 17.34 3.13 -33.37
N ALA A 77 16.79 2.06 -33.93
CA ALA A 77 16.37 0.88 -33.16
C ALA A 77 17.58 0.22 -32.47
N GLU A 78 18.72 0.09 -33.16
CA GLU A 78 19.96 -0.45 -32.58
C GLU A 78 20.50 0.46 -31.48
N GLY A 79 20.49 1.78 -31.71
CA GLY A 79 20.91 2.75 -30.71
C GLY A 79 20.07 2.71 -29.45
N LEU A 80 18.74 2.57 -29.61
CA LEU A 80 17.81 2.42 -28.49
C LEU A 80 18.05 1.10 -27.75
N ALA A 81 18.18 -0.01 -28.48
CA ALA A 81 18.47 -1.32 -27.88
C ALA A 81 19.78 -1.33 -27.10
N ARG A 82 20.77 -0.57 -27.58
CA ARG A 82 22.04 -0.45 -26.88
C ARG A 82 21.92 0.36 -25.59
N LEU A 83 21.10 1.42 -25.56
CA LEU A 83 20.80 2.12 -24.31
C LEU A 83 20.05 1.22 -23.33
N GLN A 84 19.10 0.42 -23.83
CA GLN A 84 18.34 -0.52 -23.00
C GLN A 84 19.20 -1.64 -22.40
N GLY A 85 20.29 -2.01 -23.06
CA GLY A 85 21.24 -3.00 -22.58
C GLY A 85 22.49 -2.41 -21.92
N ALA A 86 22.55 -1.11 -21.71
CA ALA A 86 23.69 -0.47 -21.07
C ALA A 86 23.60 -0.57 -19.55
N ASP A 87 24.70 -0.90 -18.90
CA ASP A 87 24.78 -0.91 -17.43
C ASP A 87 24.54 0.48 -16.83
N ASP A 88 24.96 1.51 -17.50
CA ASP A 88 24.74 2.91 -17.14
C ASP A 88 24.44 3.75 -18.38
N PRO A 89 23.17 3.88 -18.78
CA PRO A 89 22.79 4.64 -19.96
C PRO A 89 22.93 6.16 -19.80
N THR A 90 23.46 6.64 -18.68
CA THR A 90 23.77 8.06 -18.48
C THR A 90 25.16 8.45 -18.98
N VAL A 91 26.04 7.48 -19.21
CA VAL A 91 27.39 7.72 -19.60
C VAL A 91 27.51 8.04 -21.11
N SER A 92 28.10 9.14 -21.45
CA SER A 92 28.23 9.65 -22.85
C SER A 92 28.95 8.71 -23.80
N THR A 93 29.71 7.74 -23.29
CA THR A 93 30.44 6.74 -24.08
C THR A 93 29.59 5.56 -24.53
N ASP A 94 28.37 5.42 -24.05
CA ASP A 94 27.54 4.25 -24.32
C ASP A 94 26.95 4.23 -25.74
N LEU A 95 26.87 5.39 -26.40
CA LEU A 95 26.41 5.49 -27.78
C LEU A 95 27.50 6.16 -28.68
N PRO A 96 28.68 5.55 -28.87
CA PRO A 96 29.66 6.05 -29.80
C PRO A 96 29.14 5.91 -31.22
N ALA A 97 29.68 6.74 -32.14
CA ALA A 97 29.35 6.63 -33.54
C ALA A 97 29.65 5.21 -34.06
N THR A 98 28.64 4.49 -34.42
CA THR A 98 28.73 3.09 -34.86
C THR A 98 28.15 2.94 -36.25
N THR A 99 28.93 2.35 -37.17
CA THR A 99 28.48 2.07 -38.54
C THR A 99 28.25 0.58 -38.74
N ARG A 100 27.13 0.24 -39.34
CA ARG A 100 26.72 -1.13 -39.70
C ARG A 100 26.41 -1.22 -41.19
N ASN A 101 26.67 -2.38 -41.76
CA ASN A 101 26.33 -2.70 -43.12
C ASN A 101 25.11 -3.64 -43.11
N ASP A 102 24.06 -3.23 -43.80
CA ASP A 102 22.87 -4.06 -44.00
C ASP A 102 22.76 -4.49 -45.45
N THR A 103 23.08 -5.75 -45.68
CA THR A 103 23.05 -6.33 -47.01
C THR A 103 21.62 -6.54 -47.54
N SER A 104 20.65 -6.64 -46.69
CA SER A 104 19.23 -6.85 -47.07
C SER A 104 18.59 -5.58 -47.65
N LEU A 105 18.98 -4.42 -47.13
CA LEU A 105 18.53 -3.10 -47.56
C LEU A 105 19.55 -2.46 -48.55
N GLY A 106 20.68 -3.12 -48.83
CA GLY A 106 21.68 -2.70 -49.78
C GLY A 106 22.41 -1.40 -49.42
N GLY A 107 22.70 -1.20 -48.15
CA GLY A 107 23.34 0.04 -47.67
C GLY A 107 23.95 -0.07 -46.30
N THR A 108 24.27 1.08 -45.75
CA THR A 108 24.85 1.22 -44.41
C THR A 108 24.04 2.20 -43.59
N TYR A 109 24.06 1.99 -42.29
CA TYR A 109 23.60 3.00 -41.36
C TYR A 109 24.67 3.32 -40.32
N THR A 110 24.69 4.57 -39.90
CA THR A 110 25.55 5.04 -38.81
C THR A 110 24.69 5.72 -37.78
N TYR A 111 24.76 5.27 -36.52
CA TYR A 111 24.10 5.93 -35.44
C TYR A 111 25.10 6.44 -34.39
N SER A 112 24.71 7.48 -33.71
CA SER A 112 25.43 8.03 -32.55
C SER A 112 24.44 8.70 -31.62
N GLY A 113 24.77 8.79 -30.34
CA GLY A 113 23.98 9.51 -29.35
C GLY A 113 24.81 10.61 -28.69
N SER A 114 24.10 11.66 -28.28
CA SER A 114 24.61 12.67 -27.37
C SER A 114 23.63 12.82 -26.22
N SER A 115 24.12 12.93 -25.00
CA SER A 115 23.32 13.11 -23.81
C SER A 115 23.43 14.53 -23.29
N ILE A 116 22.32 15.02 -22.74
CA ILE A 116 22.25 16.26 -21.98
C ILE A 116 21.73 15.90 -20.61
N VAL A 117 22.49 16.20 -19.58
CA VAL A 117 22.01 16.13 -18.17
C VAL A 117 21.00 17.24 -17.98
N GLY A 118 19.87 16.91 -17.36
CA GLY A 118 18.77 17.86 -17.15
C GLY A 118 19.20 19.11 -16.37
N PRO A 119 18.53 20.25 -16.59
CA PRO A 119 18.84 21.47 -15.87
C PRO A 119 18.41 21.34 -14.40
N GLY A 120 19.33 21.61 -13.48
CA GLY A 120 19.09 21.66 -12.06
C GLY A 120 19.86 20.62 -11.26
N THR A 121 19.44 20.43 -10.02
CA THR A 121 20.00 19.44 -9.08
C THR A 121 19.55 17.99 -9.40
N ASP A 122 18.73 17.80 -10.41
CA ASP A 122 18.27 16.50 -10.92
C ASP A 122 19.30 15.90 -11.88
N ASN A 123 20.43 15.49 -11.34
CA ASN A 123 21.45 14.73 -12.13
C ASN A 123 20.97 13.33 -12.53
N ASP A 124 19.75 12.97 -12.17
CA ASP A 124 19.18 11.64 -12.33
C ASP A 124 18.48 11.46 -13.67
N ARG A 125 18.28 12.55 -14.43
CA ARG A 125 17.59 12.50 -15.73
C ARG A 125 18.55 12.88 -16.82
N VAL A 126 18.69 12.01 -17.79
CA VAL A 126 19.49 12.28 -18.97
C VAL A 126 18.58 12.21 -20.19
N THR A 127 18.63 13.27 -21.00
CA THR A 127 17.96 13.27 -22.30
C THR A 127 19.01 12.93 -23.36
N TRP A 128 18.82 11.78 -23.99
CA TRP A 128 19.62 11.40 -25.15
C TRP A 128 18.99 11.92 -26.42
N THR A 129 19.85 12.33 -27.34
CA THR A 129 19.49 12.57 -28.72
C THR A 129 20.26 11.55 -29.59
N ILE A 130 19.51 10.55 -30.08
CA ILE A 130 20.06 9.54 -30.99
C ILE A 130 19.85 10.03 -32.40
N THR A 131 20.94 10.12 -33.17
CA THR A 131 20.91 10.46 -34.59
C THR A 131 21.36 9.25 -35.38
N SER A 132 20.54 8.86 -36.37
CA SER A 132 20.90 7.79 -37.30
C SER A 132 20.83 8.25 -38.73
N LYS A 133 21.84 7.89 -39.48
CA LYS A 133 22.05 8.22 -40.90
C LYS A 133 22.07 6.93 -41.69
N GLY A 134 21.04 6.68 -42.50
CA GLY A 134 20.97 5.57 -43.43
C GLY A 134 21.47 6.01 -44.82
N THR A 135 22.31 5.21 -45.45
CA THR A 135 22.89 5.49 -46.78
C THR A 135 22.80 4.25 -47.66
N THR A 136 22.20 4.39 -48.84
CA THR A 136 22.09 3.31 -49.86
C THR A 136 23.24 3.37 -50.86
N GLY A 137 23.52 2.24 -51.52
CA GLY A 137 24.67 2.15 -52.41
C GLY A 137 24.47 2.79 -53.80
N ASN A 138 23.38 2.46 -54.55
CA ASN A 138 23.21 2.92 -55.91
C ASN A 138 21.72 3.05 -56.29
N PRO A 139 21.18 4.23 -56.58
CA PRO A 139 21.85 5.51 -56.40
C PRO A 139 22.06 5.85 -54.94
N VAL A 140 23.13 6.57 -54.64
CA VAL A 140 23.38 6.98 -53.26
C VAL A 140 22.29 7.93 -52.79
N ARG A 141 21.59 7.51 -51.73
CA ARG A 141 20.62 8.31 -51.00
C ARG A 141 20.93 8.25 -49.52
N THR A 142 20.70 9.34 -48.86
CA THR A 142 20.93 9.46 -47.43
C THR A 142 19.71 10.04 -46.78
N GLN A 143 19.28 9.41 -45.70
CA GLN A 143 18.24 9.91 -44.78
C GLN A 143 18.84 9.98 -43.39
N THR A 144 18.51 11.03 -42.68
CA THR A 144 18.93 11.19 -41.30
C THR A 144 17.67 11.30 -40.44
N LEU A 145 17.58 10.47 -39.40
CA LEU A 145 16.53 10.51 -38.43
C LEU A 145 17.12 10.83 -37.07
N THR A 146 16.36 11.56 -36.26
CA THR A 146 16.77 11.92 -34.92
C THR A 146 15.60 11.55 -33.97
N GLN A 147 15.94 10.99 -32.84
CA GLN A 147 14.99 10.65 -31.79
C GLN A 147 15.51 11.10 -30.44
N THR A 148 14.68 11.79 -29.69
CA THR A 148 14.97 12.09 -28.29
C THR A 148 14.54 10.90 -27.44
N VAL A 149 15.33 10.56 -26.43
CA VAL A 149 15.07 9.48 -25.49
C VAL A 149 15.31 10.01 -24.10
N LEU A 150 14.27 9.99 -23.28
CA LEU A 150 14.40 10.31 -21.87
C LEU A 150 14.84 9.05 -21.11
N VAL A 151 15.97 9.13 -20.45
CA VAL A 151 16.49 8.11 -19.56
C VAL A 151 16.37 8.62 -18.13
N ARG A 152 15.67 7.88 -17.31
CA ARG A 152 15.54 8.17 -15.89
C ARG A 152 15.74 6.88 -15.08
N PRO A 153 16.36 6.96 -13.91
CA PRO A 153 16.46 5.80 -13.06
C PRO A 153 15.06 5.36 -12.66
N THR A 154 14.77 4.07 -12.83
CA THR A 154 13.63 3.44 -12.19
C THR A 154 14.17 2.58 -11.05
N VAL A 155 13.69 2.81 -9.86
CA VAL A 155 13.99 1.93 -8.76
C VAL A 155 13.06 0.73 -8.89
N PRO A 156 13.58 -0.50 -8.85
CA PRO A 156 12.73 -1.68 -8.81
C PRO A 156 11.81 -1.64 -7.60
N GLY A 157 10.55 -1.86 -7.83
CA GLY A 157 9.54 -1.73 -6.80
C GLY A 157 9.03 -0.32 -6.67
N ALA A 158 8.13 0.07 -7.52
CA ALA A 158 7.32 1.28 -7.58
C ALA A 158 7.84 2.50 -6.81
N ASP A 159 7.49 3.66 -7.25
CA ASP A 159 7.76 4.96 -6.64
C ASP A 159 7.27 5.01 -5.16
N ILE A 160 8.05 4.42 -4.25
CA ILE A 160 7.74 4.45 -2.79
C ILE A 160 7.53 5.89 -2.32
N GLY A 161 8.20 6.84 -2.93
CA GLY A 161 8.04 8.24 -2.60
C GLY A 161 6.69 8.84 -3.00
N SER A 162 5.99 8.31 -4.02
CA SER A 162 4.60 8.71 -4.32
C SER A 162 3.61 8.14 -3.29
N TRP A 163 4.05 7.22 -2.46
CA TRP A 163 3.27 6.52 -1.48
C TRP A 163 3.43 7.10 -0.06
N SER A 164 3.39 8.39 0.06
CA SER A 164 3.45 9.07 1.37
C SER A 164 2.25 8.70 2.25
N ARG A 165 2.14 7.41 2.61
CA ARG A 165 1.00 6.85 3.34
C ARG A 165 1.33 5.58 4.11
N PHE A 166 0.42 5.22 4.99
CA PHE A 166 0.39 3.95 5.68
C PHE A 166 -0.44 2.98 4.85
N TYR A 167 0.18 1.93 4.31
CA TYR A 167 -0.44 1.06 3.32
C TYR A 167 -0.38 -0.42 3.73
N GLN A 168 -1.53 -1.08 3.71
CA GLN A 168 -1.65 -2.53 3.83
C GLN A 168 -2.10 -3.10 2.48
N GLY A 169 -1.36 -4.11 1.96
CA GLY A 169 -1.60 -4.69 0.64
C GLY A 169 -2.59 -5.85 0.61
N ASP A 170 -2.81 -6.56 1.71
CA ASP A 170 -3.70 -7.71 1.75
C ASP A 170 -5.17 -7.28 1.72
N ALA A 171 -5.81 -7.51 0.56
CA ALA A 171 -7.22 -7.18 0.34
C ALA A 171 -8.19 -8.05 1.16
N THR A 172 -7.74 -9.15 1.74
CA THR A 172 -8.58 -10.08 2.52
C THR A 172 -8.63 -9.73 4.00
N LYS A 173 -7.74 -8.85 4.44
CA LYS A 173 -7.61 -8.44 5.85
C LYS A 173 -8.18 -7.04 6.08
N CYS A 174 -8.46 -6.78 7.33
CA CYS A 174 -8.82 -5.45 7.78
C CYS A 174 -7.57 -4.74 8.31
N LEU A 175 -7.24 -3.58 7.75
CA LEU A 175 -6.26 -2.70 8.37
C LEU A 175 -6.87 -2.18 9.68
N THR A 176 -6.36 -2.68 10.79
CA THR A 176 -6.92 -2.36 12.11
C THR A 176 -6.13 -1.26 12.80
N ILE A 177 -6.82 -0.21 13.21
CA ILE A 177 -6.29 0.86 14.05
C ILE A 177 -7.04 0.82 15.37
N ASP A 178 -6.33 0.43 16.42
CA ASP A 178 -6.91 0.21 17.74
C ASP A 178 -6.46 1.32 18.70
N THR A 179 -7.42 1.96 19.38
CA THR A 179 -7.21 2.91 20.48
C THR A 179 -6.38 4.18 20.14
N VAL A 180 -5.69 4.24 19.01
CA VAL A 180 -4.77 5.34 18.65
C VAL A 180 -5.34 6.28 17.61
N ALA A 181 -4.82 7.51 17.58
CA ALA A 181 -5.06 8.45 16.50
C ALA A 181 -3.95 8.37 15.45
N MET A 182 -4.33 8.10 14.20
CA MET A 182 -3.42 8.04 13.06
C MET A 182 -3.44 9.37 12.30
N PRO A 183 -2.42 10.22 12.44
CA PRO A 183 -2.36 11.51 11.75
C PRO A 183 -1.66 11.41 10.37
N ALA A 184 -1.78 10.31 9.69
CA ALA A 184 -1.12 10.01 8.41
C ALA A 184 -2.13 9.52 7.36
N PRO A 185 -1.87 9.75 6.07
CA PRO A 185 -2.66 9.18 5.00
C PRO A 185 -2.64 7.64 5.04
N ILE A 186 -3.78 7.04 4.75
CA ILE A 186 -3.97 5.59 4.83
C ILE A 186 -4.48 5.07 3.50
N ALA A 187 -4.00 3.88 3.08
CA ALA A 187 -4.61 3.15 1.98
C ALA A 187 -4.59 1.64 2.23
N THR A 188 -5.66 0.96 1.79
CA THR A 188 -5.75 -0.50 1.77
C THR A 188 -6.73 -0.96 0.70
N PRO A 189 -6.41 -2.01 -0.08
CA PRO A 189 -7.39 -2.66 -0.95
C PRO A 189 -8.44 -3.46 -0.16
N GLY A 190 -8.15 -3.81 1.09
CA GLY A 190 -9.05 -4.51 2.01
C GLY A 190 -10.00 -3.58 2.76
N ASP A 191 -10.40 -4.02 3.94
CA ASP A 191 -11.24 -3.26 4.86
C ASP A 191 -10.39 -2.35 5.77
N LEU A 192 -11.01 -1.32 6.32
CA LEU A 192 -10.44 -0.49 7.39
C LEU A 192 -11.28 -0.63 8.66
N CYS A 193 -10.63 -1.03 9.75
CA CYS A 193 -11.26 -1.24 11.06
C CYS A 193 -10.68 -0.26 12.09
N LEU A 194 -11.47 0.72 12.49
CA LEU A 194 -11.14 1.59 13.62
C LEU A 194 -11.85 1.03 14.85
N VAL A 195 -11.09 0.50 15.79
CA VAL A 195 -11.65 -0.20 16.96
C VAL A 195 -11.23 0.46 18.27
N ASN A 196 -12.03 0.28 19.32
CA ASN A 196 -11.76 0.79 20.67
C ASN A 196 -11.45 2.30 20.73
N GLY A 197 -11.98 3.09 19.81
CA GLY A 197 -11.69 4.52 19.73
C GLY A 197 -10.55 4.89 18.82
N GLY A 198 -10.00 3.94 18.07
CA GLY A 198 -9.06 4.23 16.97
C GLY A 198 -9.63 5.29 16.03
N SER A 199 -8.80 6.19 15.54
CA SER A 199 -9.25 7.32 14.71
C SER A 199 -8.20 7.76 13.71
N ILE A 200 -8.65 8.42 12.65
CA ILE A 200 -7.78 9.05 11.65
C ILE A 200 -7.98 10.54 11.73
N THR A 201 -6.89 11.30 11.82
CA THR A 201 -6.90 12.74 12.07
C THR A 201 -5.96 13.48 11.12
N GLY A 202 -6.11 14.82 11.06
CA GLY A 202 -5.23 15.69 10.28
C GLY A 202 -5.90 16.25 9.02
N ALA A 203 -5.93 17.58 8.88
CA ALA A 203 -6.60 18.27 7.78
C ALA A 203 -6.02 17.98 6.38
N SER A 204 -4.77 17.51 6.31
CA SER A 204 -4.11 17.11 5.06
C SER A 204 -4.12 15.59 4.83
N THR A 205 -4.76 14.83 5.72
CA THR A 205 -4.80 13.37 5.66
C THR A 205 -5.85 12.92 4.65
N SER A 206 -5.55 11.85 3.89
CA SER A 206 -6.47 11.14 3.01
C SER A 206 -6.66 9.69 3.46
N VAL A 207 -7.81 9.12 3.11
CA VAL A 207 -8.16 7.72 3.37
C VAL A 207 -8.64 7.07 2.08
N ASP A 208 -7.95 6.02 1.63
CA ASP A 208 -8.27 5.27 0.43
C ASP A 208 -8.50 3.80 0.79
N VAL A 209 -9.75 3.33 0.75
CA VAL A 209 -10.16 1.99 1.17
C VAL A 209 -10.89 1.29 0.03
N GLY A 210 -10.39 0.15 -0.41
CA GLY A 210 -11.05 -0.67 -1.44
C GLY A 210 -12.27 -1.42 -0.93
N GLY A 211 -12.26 -1.83 0.33
CA GLY A 211 -13.33 -2.53 1.02
C GLY A 211 -14.28 -1.61 1.78
N LYS A 212 -14.76 -2.10 2.92
CA LYS A 212 -15.65 -1.36 3.85
C LYS A 212 -14.85 -0.68 4.96
N VAL A 213 -15.46 0.32 5.57
CA VAL A 213 -14.98 0.96 6.79
C VAL A 213 -15.85 0.53 7.96
N VAL A 214 -15.25 -0.01 9.01
CA VAL A 214 -15.92 -0.39 10.26
C VAL A 214 -15.33 0.43 11.40
N ILE A 215 -16.17 1.19 12.07
CA ILE A 215 -15.77 2.05 13.20
C ILE A 215 -16.51 1.59 14.45
N THR A 216 -15.74 1.23 15.49
CA THR A 216 -16.31 0.85 16.79
C THR A 216 -15.62 1.63 17.91
N GLY A 217 -16.42 2.24 18.74
CA GLY A 217 -15.94 2.85 19.98
C GLY A 217 -15.47 1.82 20.99
N PRO A 218 -14.85 2.27 22.10
CA PRO A 218 -14.51 1.40 23.20
C PRO A 218 -15.71 0.62 23.71
N GLU A 219 -15.51 -0.69 23.92
CA GLU A 219 -16.51 -1.56 24.49
C GLU A 219 -16.51 -1.44 26.02
N VAL A 220 -17.70 -1.28 26.59
CA VAL A 220 -17.90 -1.15 28.03
C VAL A 220 -19.00 -2.09 28.48
N ASP A 221 -18.73 -2.85 29.54
CA ASP A 221 -19.74 -3.59 30.29
C ASP A 221 -20.21 -2.77 31.48
N SER A 222 -21.48 -2.40 31.48
CA SER A 222 -22.13 -1.79 32.65
C SER A 222 -22.84 -2.83 33.43
N GLY A 223 -22.48 -3.00 34.69
CA GLY A 223 -23.08 -4.01 35.57
C GLY A 223 -22.03 -4.95 36.17
N PRO A 224 -22.48 -6.05 36.81
CA PRO A 224 -23.89 -6.43 36.99
C PRO A 224 -24.68 -5.44 37.86
N ARG A 225 -25.96 -5.23 37.53
CA ARG A 225 -26.90 -4.41 38.28
C ARG A 225 -28.04 -5.24 38.84
N ASN A 226 -28.38 -4.98 40.08
CA ASN A 226 -29.53 -5.60 40.74
C ASN A 226 -30.81 -4.75 40.57
N PRO A 227 -31.99 -5.34 40.44
CA PRO A 227 -33.23 -4.59 40.33
C PRO A 227 -33.51 -3.75 41.60
N GLY A 228 -34.00 -2.53 41.41
CA GLY A 228 -34.48 -1.67 42.50
C GLY A 228 -35.90 -2.02 42.97
N THR A 229 -36.72 -2.60 42.06
CA THR A 229 -38.11 -2.98 42.34
C THR A 229 -38.37 -4.39 41.87
N ALA A 230 -39.33 -5.06 42.57
CA ALA A 230 -39.79 -6.38 42.22
C ALA A 230 -41.27 -6.53 42.56
N ALA A 231 -42.03 -7.26 41.71
CA ALA A 231 -43.46 -7.50 41.90
C ALA A 231 -43.91 -8.85 41.30
N GLY A 232 -44.99 -9.40 41.79
CA GLY A 232 -45.70 -10.54 41.18
C GLY A 232 -45.58 -11.86 41.90
N TRP A 233 -44.52 -12.16 42.60
CA TRP A 233 -44.36 -13.35 43.44
C TRP A 233 -44.54 -13.00 44.92
N THR A 234 -44.57 -14.00 45.80
CA THR A 234 -44.54 -13.79 47.26
C THR A 234 -43.14 -13.34 47.66
N ASN A 235 -43.03 -12.34 48.52
CA ASN A 235 -41.80 -11.71 48.94
C ASN A 235 -40.91 -11.29 47.75
N PRO A 236 -41.44 -10.58 46.76
CA PRO A 236 -40.72 -10.37 45.49
C PRO A 236 -39.43 -9.61 45.65
N THR A 237 -39.28 -8.77 46.68
CA THR A 237 -38.08 -7.99 46.99
C THR A 237 -36.86 -8.85 47.37
N GLN A 238 -37.11 -10.08 47.84
CA GLN A 238 -36.05 -11.04 48.16
C GLN A 238 -35.41 -11.67 46.91
N GLY A 239 -35.99 -11.51 45.71
CA GLY A 239 -35.40 -11.90 44.44
C GLY A 239 -34.47 -10.86 43.84
N ARG A 240 -34.00 -9.87 44.60
CA ARG A 240 -33.18 -8.74 44.09
C ARG A 240 -31.73 -8.87 44.41
N THR A 241 -31.36 -9.48 45.53
CA THR A 241 -29.99 -9.54 46.05
C THR A 241 -29.62 -10.96 46.44
N ASN A 242 -28.38 -11.34 46.17
CA ASN A 242 -27.82 -12.64 46.56
C ASN A 242 -27.57 -12.66 48.07
N ASP A 243 -28.56 -13.05 48.86
CA ASP A 243 -28.49 -13.05 50.32
C ASP A 243 -29.08 -14.32 50.96
N GLY A 244 -29.44 -15.31 50.13
CA GLY A 244 -30.08 -16.57 50.56
C GLY A 244 -31.52 -16.42 50.98
N LEU A 245 -32.16 -15.28 50.72
CA LEU A 245 -33.60 -15.07 50.87
C LEU A 245 -34.28 -15.11 49.50
N TYR A 246 -35.45 -15.67 49.41
CA TYR A 246 -36.05 -15.99 48.09
C TYR A 246 -37.40 -15.33 47.87
N ALA A 247 -37.56 -14.79 46.66
CA ALA A 247 -38.90 -14.60 46.10
C ALA A 247 -39.47 -15.97 45.76
N THR A 248 -40.74 -16.23 46.11
CA THR A 248 -41.34 -17.57 45.96
C THR A 248 -42.62 -17.54 45.16
N ASN A 249 -42.89 -18.64 44.43
CA ASN A 249 -44.13 -18.86 43.71
C ASN A 249 -44.52 -20.32 43.77
N ALA A 250 -45.62 -20.62 44.53
CA ALA A 250 -46.21 -21.96 44.63
C ALA A 250 -47.06 -22.23 43.36
N ILE A 251 -46.56 -23.09 42.48
CA ILE A 251 -47.19 -23.40 41.19
C ILE A 251 -47.89 -24.77 41.33
N THR A 252 -49.20 -24.78 41.17
CA THR A 252 -49.98 -26.00 41.27
C THR A 252 -49.60 -27.05 40.25
N LYS A 253 -49.96 -28.31 40.51
CA LYS A 253 -49.65 -29.41 39.58
C LYS A 253 -50.26 -29.18 38.21
N GLN A 254 -49.64 -29.80 37.19
CA GLN A 254 -50.19 -29.74 35.82
C GLN A 254 -51.60 -30.44 35.78
N LEU A 255 -52.44 -29.92 34.91
CA LEU A 255 -53.78 -30.42 34.69
C LEU A 255 -53.90 -31.06 33.30
N SER A 256 -54.37 -32.33 33.26
CA SER A 256 -54.57 -33.04 31.97
C SER A 256 -53.42 -33.00 31.00
N GLY A 257 -52.19 -33.12 31.48
CA GLY A 257 -50.97 -33.07 30.64
C GLY A 257 -50.52 -31.68 30.24
N ILE A 258 -51.21 -30.63 30.62
CA ILE A 258 -50.83 -29.23 30.32
C ILE A 258 -50.11 -28.66 31.55
N PRO A 259 -48.85 -28.21 31.37
CA PRO A 259 -48.07 -27.54 32.41
C PRO A 259 -48.84 -26.36 33.04
N THR A 260 -48.78 -26.22 34.32
CA THR A 260 -49.34 -25.04 34.98
C THR A 260 -48.31 -23.93 35.01
N ILE A 261 -48.68 -22.77 34.49
CA ILE A 261 -47.81 -21.58 34.41
C ILE A 261 -48.00 -20.80 35.73
N GLY A 262 -46.87 -20.43 36.34
CA GLY A 262 -46.82 -19.58 37.52
C GLY A 262 -47.07 -18.09 37.23
N ALA A 263 -47.20 -17.31 38.29
CA ALA A 263 -47.30 -15.87 38.17
C ALA A 263 -45.99 -15.29 37.51
N THR A 264 -46.10 -14.15 36.84
CA THR A 264 -44.94 -13.42 36.33
C THR A 264 -44.24 -12.68 37.47
N LEU A 265 -42.94 -12.89 37.62
CA LEU A 265 -42.07 -12.02 38.43
C LEU A 265 -41.55 -10.94 37.54
N THR A 266 -41.74 -9.69 37.93
CA THR A 266 -41.21 -8.51 37.21
C THR A 266 -40.20 -7.79 38.10
N LEU A 267 -38.99 -7.61 37.58
CA LEU A 267 -37.87 -6.99 38.29
C LEU A 267 -37.35 -5.83 37.44
N THR A 268 -37.44 -4.60 37.96
CA THR A 268 -37.15 -3.39 37.20
C THR A 268 -36.31 -2.40 38.02
N ALA A 269 -36.10 -1.19 37.49
CA ALA A 269 -35.32 -0.13 38.11
C ALA A 269 -33.85 -0.54 38.39
N LEU A 270 -33.19 -1.05 37.37
CA LEU A 270 -31.80 -1.53 37.47
C LEU A 270 -30.78 -0.41 37.66
N GLY A 271 -31.18 0.86 37.45
CA GLY A 271 -30.31 2.02 37.73
C GLY A 271 -29.08 2.13 36.83
N PHE A 272 -29.22 1.74 35.58
CA PHE A 272 -28.17 1.99 34.58
C PHE A 272 -28.05 3.49 34.30
N SER A 273 -26.82 3.90 33.92
CA SER A 273 -26.48 5.25 33.47
C SER A 273 -25.60 5.16 32.22
N ILE A 274 -26.15 4.61 31.15
CA ILE A 274 -25.45 4.45 29.87
C ILE A 274 -25.48 5.79 29.14
N PRO A 275 -24.34 6.27 28.56
CA PRO A 275 -24.29 7.51 27.79
C PRO A 275 -25.36 7.52 26.68
N ALA A 276 -25.92 8.68 26.40
CA ALA A 276 -26.99 8.80 25.39
C ALA A 276 -26.52 8.49 23.97
N THR A 277 -25.22 8.69 23.71
CA THR A 277 -24.57 8.40 22.42
C THR A 277 -24.09 6.95 22.27
N ALA A 278 -24.17 6.15 23.34
CA ALA A 278 -23.72 4.76 23.32
C ALA A 278 -24.60 3.88 22.43
N TYR A 279 -24.01 2.87 21.84
CA TYR A 279 -24.70 1.84 21.06
C TYR A 279 -24.74 0.53 21.85
N ILE A 280 -25.95 0.02 22.12
CA ILE A 280 -26.16 -1.22 22.89
C ILE A 280 -25.72 -2.41 22.02
N LYS A 281 -24.82 -3.22 22.53
CA LYS A 281 -24.25 -4.40 21.86
C LYS A 281 -24.94 -5.68 22.28
N GLY A 282 -25.24 -5.81 23.57
CA GLY A 282 -25.88 -7.00 24.10
C GLY A 282 -26.27 -6.87 25.56
N ILE A 283 -27.13 -7.79 26.00
CA ILE A 283 -27.67 -7.81 27.37
C ILE A 283 -27.59 -9.23 27.90
N ARG A 284 -26.93 -9.40 29.04
CA ARG A 284 -26.82 -10.65 29.77
C ARG A 284 -27.61 -10.54 31.06
N VAL A 285 -28.36 -11.59 31.34
CA VAL A 285 -29.15 -11.76 32.58
C VAL A 285 -28.66 -12.99 33.31
N ASP A 286 -28.23 -12.85 34.53
CA ASP A 286 -27.87 -13.93 35.43
C ASP A 286 -28.91 -13.97 36.55
N LEU A 287 -29.48 -15.16 36.83
CA LEU A 287 -30.41 -15.35 37.93
C LEU A 287 -30.17 -16.66 38.66
N GLN A 288 -30.25 -16.63 39.97
CA GLN A 288 -30.13 -17.82 40.81
C GLN A 288 -31.50 -18.32 41.21
N ARG A 289 -31.75 -19.61 40.97
CA ARG A 289 -33.03 -20.23 41.22
C ARG A 289 -32.93 -21.71 41.57
N HIS A 290 -33.95 -22.22 42.27
CA HIS A 290 -34.14 -23.65 42.46
C HIS A 290 -35.62 -24.03 42.59
N ALA A 291 -35.91 -25.34 42.50
CA ALA A 291 -37.23 -25.92 42.77
C ALA A 291 -37.29 -26.46 44.20
N GLY A 292 -38.39 -26.26 44.91
CA GLY A 292 -38.45 -26.57 46.33
C GLY A 292 -38.45 -28.08 46.68
N SER A 293 -39.20 -28.92 45.96
CA SER A 293 -39.36 -30.32 46.37
C SER A 293 -39.14 -31.34 45.28
N SER A 294 -39.12 -30.94 44.03
CA SER A 294 -38.85 -31.85 42.91
C SER A 294 -38.36 -31.08 41.68
N SER A 295 -37.52 -31.71 40.87
CA SER A 295 -36.99 -31.13 39.61
C SER A 295 -38.09 -31.12 38.51
N SER A 296 -39.28 -30.63 38.80
CA SER A 296 -40.39 -30.56 37.87
C SER A 296 -40.77 -29.13 37.46
N LEU A 297 -40.02 -28.15 37.90
CA LEU A 297 -40.12 -26.77 37.38
C LEU A 297 -39.23 -26.60 36.13
N ARG A 298 -39.73 -25.79 35.22
CA ARG A 298 -39.01 -25.34 34.03
C ARG A 298 -39.26 -23.86 33.82
N ASP A 299 -38.41 -23.24 33.04
CA ASP A 299 -38.70 -21.89 32.55
C ASP A 299 -39.97 -21.95 31.68
N ASN A 300 -40.82 -20.97 31.84
CA ASN A 300 -41.92 -20.72 30.91
C ASN A 300 -41.62 -19.54 30.00
N SER A 301 -41.13 -18.44 30.57
CA SER A 301 -40.77 -17.24 29.83
C SER A 301 -39.66 -16.47 30.55
N VAL A 302 -38.69 -15.99 29.79
CA VAL A 302 -37.63 -15.06 30.24
C VAL A 302 -37.47 -13.97 29.18
N LEU A 303 -37.95 -12.78 29.50
CA LEU A 303 -38.01 -11.63 28.62
C LEU A 303 -37.37 -10.41 29.29
N LEU A 304 -36.77 -9.54 28.47
CA LEU A 304 -36.45 -8.20 28.94
C LEU A 304 -37.66 -7.28 28.77
N GLN A 305 -37.89 -6.42 29.75
CA GLN A 305 -38.94 -5.42 29.73
C GLN A 305 -38.37 -4.06 29.30
N LYS A 306 -38.94 -3.46 28.25
CA LYS A 306 -38.57 -2.10 27.78
C LYS A 306 -39.43 -1.02 28.47
N SER A 307 -40.74 -1.33 28.65
CA SER A 307 -41.69 -0.48 29.32
C SER A 307 -42.72 -1.36 30.06
N SER A 308 -43.63 -0.77 30.76
CA SER A 308 -44.67 -1.57 31.46
C SER A 308 -45.47 -2.52 30.54
N THR A 309 -45.51 -2.24 29.25
CA THR A 309 -46.33 -3.01 28.27
C THR A 309 -45.48 -3.67 27.15
N VAL A 310 -44.21 -3.27 26.95
CA VAL A 310 -43.38 -3.74 25.86
C VAL A 310 -42.25 -4.61 26.40
N THR A 311 -42.06 -5.79 25.80
CA THR A 311 -40.97 -6.72 26.12
C THR A 311 -40.07 -6.94 24.88
N SER A 312 -38.91 -7.60 25.09
CA SER A 312 -38.08 -8.12 24.02
C SER A 312 -38.87 -9.09 23.12
N ALA A 313 -38.46 -9.16 21.83
CA ALA A 313 -39.10 -10.06 20.88
C ALA A 313 -38.71 -11.52 21.10
N ALA A 314 -37.47 -11.79 21.51
CA ALA A 314 -37.00 -13.14 21.78
C ALA A 314 -37.20 -13.50 23.26
N ASP A 315 -37.85 -14.63 23.48
CA ASP A 315 -37.94 -15.30 24.78
C ASP A 315 -36.78 -16.26 24.96
N LYS A 316 -36.00 -16.08 26.02
CA LYS A 316 -34.80 -16.88 26.29
C LYS A 316 -35.02 -18.05 27.24
N ALA A 317 -36.29 -18.38 27.56
CA ALA A 317 -36.62 -19.48 28.45
C ALA A 317 -36.05 -20.83 28.00
N VAL A 318 -35.36 -21.54 28.88
CA VAL A 318 -34.92 -22.92 28.68
C VAL A 318 -36.02 -23.88 29.05
N THR A 319 -37.01 -24.01 28.18
CA THR A 319 -38.28 -24.74 28.45
C THR A 319 -38.13 -26.25 28.52
N GLY A 320 -37.01 -26.82 28.02
CA GLY A 320 -36.74 -28.27 27.97
C GLY A 320 -36.07 -28.82 29.23
N SER A 321 -35.35 -28.01 29.99
CA SER A 321 -34.58 -28.45 31.17
C SER A 321 -35.29 -28.19 32.47
N SER A 322 -35.32 -29.19 33.35
CA SER A 322 -35.86 -29.08 34.70
C SER A 322 -34.87 -28.35 35.62
N TRP A 323 -35.42 -27.57 36.54
CA TRP A 323 -34.63 -26.90 37.55
C TRP A 323 -34.04 -27.89 38.57
N SER A 324 -32.88 -27.58 39.08
CA SER A 324 -32.30 -28.23 40.26
C SER A 324 -33.13 -27.95 41.51
N THR A 325 -33.02 -28.81 42.51
CA THR A 325 -33.49 -28.57 43.85
C THR A 325 -32.49 -27.82 44.73
N SER A 326 -31.30 -27.56 44.21
CA SER A 326 -30.27 -26.72 44.83
C SER A 326 -30.08 -25.48 43.98
N ASP A 327 -29.62 -24.39 44.57
CA ASP A 327 -29.33 -23.15 43.88
C ASP A 327 -28.42 -23.33 42.68
N ILE A 328 -28.89 -22.82 41.55
CA ILE A 328 -28.12 -22.74 40.32
C ILE A 328 -28.30 -21.36 39.72
N THR A 329 -27.18 -20.75 39.33
CA THR A 329 -27.19 -19.55 38.48
C THR A 329 -27.42 -19.95 37.04
N ALA A 330 -28.50 -19.44 36.46
CA ALA A 330 -28.80 -19.56 35.03
C ALA A 330 -28.51 -18.26 34.33
N THR A 331 -27.81 -18.35 33.19
CA THR A 331 -27.44 -17.19 32.34
C THR A 331 -28.28 -17.20 31.07
N TYR A 332 -28.82 -16.04 30.72
CA TYR A 332 -29.63 -15.80 29.52
C TYR A 332 -29.06 -14.62 28.73
N GLY A 333 -29.01 -14.76 27.40
CA GLY A 333 -28.39 -13.78 26.56
C GLY A 333 -26.84 -13.77 26.68
N SER A 334 -26.22 -12.75 26.16
CA SER A 334 -24.78 -12.57 26.19
C SER A 334 -24.39 -11.11 25.96
N THR A 335 -23.09 -10.81 25.94
CA THR A 335 -22.56 -9.50 25.60
C THR A 335 -22.86 -9.07 24.16
N THR A 336 -23.39 -9.96 23.33
CA THR A 336 -23.77 -9.69 21.92
C THR A 336 -25.23 -10.01 21.61
N ASP A 337 -25.98 -10.44 22.58
CA ASP A 337 -27.38 -10.83 22.37
C ASP A 337 -28.35 -9.66 22.63
N MET A 338 -29.01 -9.21 21.58
CA MET A 338 -29.97 -8.11 21.61
C MET A 338 -31.43 -8.58 21.95
N TRP A 339 -31.63 -9.85 22.30
CA TRP A 339 -32.95 -10.43 22.64
C TRP A 339 -33.99 -10.24 21.53
N GLY A 340 -33.54 -10.28 20.26
CA GLY A 340 -34.40 -10.08 19.09
C GLY A 340 -35.01 -8.68 18.97
N SER A 341 -34.44 -7.70 19.66
CA SER A 341 -34.96 -6.33 19.73
C SER A 341 -33.84 -5.33 19.59
N THR A 342 -34.14 -4.12 19.16
CA THR A 342 -33.22 -2.98 19.25
C THR A 342 -33.35 -2.32 20.62
N TRP A 343 -32.28 -1.78 21.16
CA TRP A 343 -32.22 -1.10 22.44
C TRP A 343 -31.57 0.25 22.34
N THR A 344 -32.19 1.25 23.00
CA THR A 344 -31.58 2.58 23.13
C THR A 344 -31.07 2.78 24.56
N PRO A 345 -30.05 3.63 24.78
CA PRO A 345 -29.61 4.00 26.12
C PRO A 345 -30.75 4.52 27.00
N ALA A 346 -31.68 5.29 26.43
CA ALA A 346 -32.84 5.82 27.15
C ALA A 346 -33.77 4.72 27.67
N GLU A 347 -34.00 3.66 26.88
CA GLU A 347 -34.82 2.50 27.32
C GLU A 347 -34.10 1.74 28.43
N ILE A 348 -32.80 1.50 28.33
CA ILE A 348 -32.00 0.82 29.36
C ILE A 348 -31.90 1.63 30.65
N ASN A 349 -31.76 2.94 30.56
CA ASN A 349 -31.69 3.83 31.74
C ASN A 349 -33.07 4.07 32.39
N SER A 350 -34.13 3.63 31.74
CA SER A 350 -35.49 3.80 32.26
C SER A 350 -35.71 2.97 33.52
N ALA A 351 -36.46 3.51 34.48
CA ALA A 351 -36.93 2.77 35.65
C ALA A 351 -37.84 1.57 35.29
N ASN A 352 -38.39 1.53 34.07
CA ASN A 352 -39.18 0.44 33.57
C ASN A 352 -38.34 -0.70 32.96
N PHE A 353 -37.06 -0.47 32.67
CA PHE A 353 -36.20 -1.51 32.15
C PHE A 353 -35.95 -2.60 33.19
N GLY A 354 -36.05 -3.86 32.76
CA GLY A 354 -35.90 -4.98 33.68
C GLY A 354 -36.13 -6.35 33.05
N VAL A 355 -36.37 -7.32 33.91
CA VAL A 355 -36.56 -8.73 33.56
C VAL A 355 -37.97 -9.17 33.95
N ARG A 356 -38.64 -9.87 33.06
CA ARG A 356 -39.86 -10.60 33.30
C ARG A 356 -39.59 -12.09 33.25
N PHE A 357 -39.87 -12.77 34.36
CA PHE A 357 -39.55 -14.16 34.55
C PHE A 357 -40.78 -14.95 34.92
N GLN A 358 -40.95 -16.12 34.30
CA GLN A 358 -42.10 -17.01 34.60
C GLN A 358 -41.61 -18.47 34.60
N ALA A 359 -42.01 -19.21 35.61
CA ALA A 359 -41.81 -20.66 35.70
C ALA A 359 -43.09 -21.41 35.40
N LYS A 360 -42.95 -22.67 35.00
CA LYS A 360 -44.06 -23.63 34.85
C LYS A 360 -43.79 -24.92 35.59
N ASN A 361 -44.85 -25.53 36.14
CA ASN A 361 -44.84 -26.83 36.81
C ASN A 361 -45.31 -27.93 35.87
N ILE A 362 -44.49 -28.93 35.65
CA ILE A 362 -44.81 -30.14 34.88
C ILE A 362 -45.11 -31.35 35.76
N ASN A 363 -45.18 -31.20 37.09
CA ASN A 363 -45.50 -32.24 38.01
C ASN A 363 -47.02 -32.59 37.96
N THR A 364 -47.32 -33.86 37.82
CA THR A 364 -48.68 -34.35 37.70
C THR A 364 -49.39 -34.54 39.05
N SER A 365 -48.64 -34.56 40.14
CA SER A 365 -49.15 -34.99 41.45
C SER A 365 -49.14 -33.88 42.51
N SER A 366 -48.23 -32.89 42.41
CA SER A 366 -48.06 -31.93 43.51
C SER A 366 -47.81 -30.48 43.05
N THR A 367 -48.11 -29.53 43.91
CA THR A 367 -47.66 -28.15 43.85
C THR A 367 -46.21 -28.12 44.15
N VAL A 368 -45.43 -27.33 43.34
CA VAL A 368 -44.00 -27.12 43.54
C VAL A 368 -43.72 -25.63 43.64
N THR A 369 -42.97 -25.25 44.67
CA THR A 369 -42.59 -23.86 44.88
C THR A 369 -41.32 -23.55 44.09
N ALA A 370 -41.37 -22.49 43.30
CA ALA A 370 -40.22 -21.87 42.65
C ALA A 370 -39.58 -20.88 43.64
N TYR A 371 -38.25 -20.94 43.72
CA TYR A 371 -37.43 -20.05 44.52
C TYR A 371 -36.49 -19.28 43.60
N LEU A 372 -36.35 -17.96 43.81
CA LEU A 372 -35.42 -17.09 43.11
C LEU A 372 -34.75 -16.16 44.12
N ASP A 373 -33.41 -16.25 44.22
CA ASP A 373 -32.60 -15.46 45.14
C ASP A 373 -32.27 -14.10 44.55
N TYR A 374 -31.64 -14.08 43.37
CA TYR A 374 -31.30 -12.80 42.71
C TYR A 374 -31.46 -12.83 41.20
N VAL A 375 -31.58 -11.63 40.67
CA VAL A 375 -31.41 -11.34 39.25
C VAL A 375 -30.39 -10.24 39.11
N GLN A 376 -29.42 -10.43 38.18
CA GLN A 376 -28.45 -9.42 37.80
C GLN A 376 -28.48 -9.23 36.30
N VAL A 377 -28.30 -7.98 35.87
CA VAL A 377 -28.24 -7.64 34.46
C VAL A 377 -26.94 -6.91 34.15
N THR A 378 -26.25 -7.35 33.09
CA THR A 378 -25.08 -6.67 32.51
C THR A 378 -25.46 -6.22 31.12
N VAL A 379 -25.11 -4.96 30.78
CA VAL A 379 -25.34 -4.37 29.46
C VAL A 379 -23.99 -4.04 28.85
N SER A 380 -23.70 -4.66 27.70
CA SER A 380 -22.52 -4.36 26.90
C SER A 380 -22.88 -3.34 25.84
N TYR A 381 -22.04 -2.32 25.66
CA TYR A 381 -22.27 -1.26 24.71
C TYR A 381 -20.96 -0.68 24.21
N TYR A 382 -20.98 -0.09 23.00
CA TYR A 382 -19.89 0.74 22.50
C TYR A 382 -20.13 2.19 22.92
N THR A 383 -19.05 2.84 23.36
CA THR A 383 -19.05 4.29 23.57
C THR A 383 -18.87 5.02 22.25
N ASP A 384 -19.13 6.32 22.25
CA ASP A 384 -18.91 7.17 21.10
C ASP A 384 -17.42 7.36 20.81
N THR A 385 -17.07 7.54 19.52
CA THR A 385 -15.69 7.77 19.04
C THR A 385 -15.67 8.69 17.83
N ASN A 386 -14.53 9.30 17.56
CA ASN A 386 -14.38 10.25 16.46
C ASN A 386 -14.36 9.57 15.06
N GLY A 387 -13.77 8.38 14.93
CA GLY A 387 -13.65 7.70 13.64
C GLY A 387 -12.68 8.39 12.67
N ILE A 388 -13.13 8.68 11.45
CA ILE A 388 -12.36 9.37 10.41
C ILE A 388 -12.68 10.86 10.46
N GLY A 389 -11.72 11.68 10.89
CA GLY A 389 -11.94 13.11 11.09
C GLY A 389 -13.03 13.41 12.11
N THR A 390 -13.32 14.68 12.32
CA THR A 390 -14.46 15.15 13.10
C THR A 390 -15.18 16.25 12.34
N ALA A 391 -16.41 16.55 12.72
CA ALA A 391 -17.16 17.67 12.12
C ALA A 391 -16.43 19.02 12.26
N ALA A 392 -15.66 19.21 13.35
CA ALA A 392 -14.87 20.41 13.60
C ALA A 392 -13.50 20.40 12.90
N ALA A 393 -12.95 19.21 12.62
CA ALA A 393 -11.65 19.01 11.99
C ALA A 393 -11.75 17.82 11.00
N PRO A 394 -12.41 18.03 9.83
CA PRO A 394 -12.49 16.99 8.82
C PRO A 394 -11.10 16.72 8.22
N ILE A 395 -10.90 15.48 7.77
CA ILE A 395 -9.74 15.14 6.93
C ILE A 395 -9.92 15.70 5.51
N HIS A 396 -8.86 15.62 4.68
CA HIS A 396 -8.91 16.18 3.32
C HIS A 396 -9.88 15.37 2.44
N ASP A 397 -9.61 14.09 2.20
CA ASP A 397 -10.39 13.24 1.31
C ASP A 397 -10.60 11.85 1.89
N ALA A 398 -11.73 11.21 1.54
CA ALA A 398 -11.99 9.81 1.78
C ALA A 398 -12.54 9.14 0.53
N THR A 399 -11.83 8.14 0.00
CA THR A 399 -12.30 7.25 -1.08
C THR A 399 -12.59 5.88 -0.48
N ILE A 400 -13.85 5.44 -0.56
CA ILE A 400 -14.28 4.18 0.08
C ILE A 400 -15.03 3.34 -0.95
N GLY A 401 -14.51 2.14 -1.24
CA GLY A 401 -15.02 1.25 -2.29
C GLY A 401 -16.34 0.56 -1.93
N SER A 402 -16.70 0.49 -0.65
CA SER A 402 -17.89 -0.21 -0.17
C SER A 402 -18.64 0.61 0.87
N THR A 403 -19.11 -0.01 1.93
CA THR A 403 -19.98 0.59 2.94
C THR A 403 -19.19 1.07 4.16
N CYS A 404 -19.79 2.00 4.91
CA CYS A 404 -19.35 2.36 6.25
C CYS A 404 -20.36 1.87 7.30
N GLN A 405 -19.83 1.36 8.41
CA GLN A 405 -20.61 0.90 9.53
C GLN A 405 -20.04 1.47 10.84
N TYR A 406 -20.89 2.10 11.63
CA TYR A 406 -20.53 2.65 12.93
C TYR A 406 -21.21 1.87 14.06
N ASN A 407 -20.42 1.39 15.03
CA ASN A 407 -20.89 0.69 16.24
C ASN A 407 -21.94 -0.42 15.95
N GLY A 408 -21.77 -1.15 14.83
CA GLY A 408 -22.70 -2.22 14.45
C GLY A 408 -24.06 -1.76 13.94
N GLN A 409 -24.26 -0.47 13.71
CA GLN A 409 -25.49 0.09 13.11
C GLN A 409 -25.64 -0.34 11.65
N THR A 410 -26.72 0.09 11.01
CA THR A 410 -26.96 -0.17 9.59
C THR A 410 -25.82 0.46 8.79
N ALA A 411 -25.20 -0.33 7.92
CA ALA A 411 -24.14 0.15 7.04
C ALA A 411 -24.73 1.06 5.94
N HIS A 412 -24.02 2.13 5.59
CA HIS A 412 -24.43 3.10 4.58
C HIS A 412 -23.46 3.13 3.40
N ILE A 413 -23.99 3.50 2.25
CA ILE A 413 -23.27 3.87 1.04
C ILE A 413 -24.04 4.98 0.31
N PRO A 414 -23.43 6.16 0.02
CA PRO A 414 -22.09 6.58 0.43
C PRO A 414 -21.96 6.72 1.96
N CYS A 415 -20.71 6.71 2.41
CA CYS A 415 -20.40 7.00 3.81
C CYS A 415 -20.69 8.46 4.14
N THR A 416 -21.12 8.72 5.34
CA THR A 416 -21.62 10.03 5.79
C THR A 416 -21.08 10.39 7.17
N PRO A 417 -21.22 11.63 7.64
CA PRO A 417 -20.87 11.99 9.01
C PRO A 417 -21.60 11.19 10.10
N ILE A 418 -22.78 10.58 9.79
CA ILE A 418 -23.50 9.70 10.72
C ILE A 418 -22.69 8.41 10.96
N ASP A 419 -21.90 8.00 9.97
CA ASP A 419 -21.01 6.85 10.08
C ASP A 419 -19.65 7.24 10.69
N HIS A 420 -19.53 8.45 11.23
CA HIS A 420 -18.28 9.02 11.75
C HIS A 420 -17.16 9.11 10.70
N VAL A 421 -17.54 9.34 9.45
CA VAL A 421 -16.64 9.67 8.33
C VAL A 421 -16.79 11.14 7.98
N ASN A 422 -15.86 11.95 8.46
CA ASN A 422 -15.83 13.40 8.28
C ASN A 422 -14.62 13.78 7.42
N ALA A 423 -14.84 13.91 6.12
CA ALA A 423 -13.86 14.38 5.15
C ALA A 423 -14.43 15.55 4.36
N SER A 424 -13.56 16.43 3.85
CA SER A 424 -13.99 17.52 2.99
C SER A 424 -14.63 16.99 1.70
N THR A 425 -14.12 15.87 1.19
CA THR A 425 -14.71 15.12 0.07
C THR A 425 -14.82 13.65 0.46
N VAL A 426 -16.01 13.06 0.28
CA VAL A 426 -16.22 11.61 0.41
C VAL A 426 -16.63 11.07 -0.95
N THR A 427 -15.85 10.15 -1.49
CA THR A 427 -16.08 9.52 -2.79
C THR A 427 -16.30 8.02 -2.62
N THR A 428 -17.36 7.50 -3.27
CA THR A 428 -17.54 6.06 -3.39
C THR A 428 -16.97 5.61 -4.73
N ALA A 429 -15.81 4.98 -4.69
CA ALA A 429 -15.13 4.47 -5.86
C ALA A 429 -14.20 3.31 -5.47
N ALA A 430 -13.89 2.45 -6.44
CA ALA A 430 -12.83 1.47 -6.26
C ALA A 430 -11.49 2.18 -5.97
N LEU A 431 -10.62 1.50 -5.22
CA LEU A 431 -9.26 1.97 -4.98
C LEU A 431 -8.54 2.22 -6.31
N ASP A 432 -7.72 3.27 -6.37
CA ASP A 432 -6.88 3.52 -7.54
C ASP A 432 -6.02 2.27 -7.82
N PRO A 433 -6.11 1.65 -9.01
CA PRO A 433 -5.36 0.45 -9.34
C PRO A 433 -3.83 0.64 -9.32
N LYS A 434 -3.36 1.87 -9.23
CA LYS A 434 -1.94 2.17 -9.02
C LYS A 434 -1.50 2.02 -7.56
N LEU A 435 -2.44 1.97 -6.62
CA LEU A 435 -2.17 1.73 -5.22
C LEU A 435 -2.02 0.22 -4.97
N VAL A 436 -0.89 -0.34 -5.38
CA VAL A 436 -0.50 -1.74 -5.11
C VAL A 436 0.84 -1.74 -4.37
N LEU A 437 1.04 -2.69 -3.46
CA LEU A 437 2.33 -2.82 -2.77
C LEU A 437 3.44 -3.00 -3.82
N PRO A 438 4.53 -2.21 -3.76
CA PRO A 438 5.66 -2.41 -4.64
C PRO A 438 6.24 -3.80 -4.45
N VAL A 439 6.37 -4.56 -5.52
CA VAL A 439 7.04 -5.87 -5.48
C VAL A 439 8.54 -5.63 -5.42
N LEU A 440 9.21 -6.15 -4.39
CA LEU A 440 10.66 -6.16 -4.32
C LEU A 440 11.18 -7.33 -5.16
N ASP A 441 11.86 -6.99 -6.25
CA ASP A 441 12.60 -7.95 -7.06
C ASP A 441 14.05 -7.99 -6.54
N LEU A 442 14.42 -9.08 -5.87
CA LEU A 442 15.72 -9.20 -5.23
C LEU A 442 16.87 -9.17 -6.23
N ASP A 443 16.71 -9.75 -7.41
CA ASP A 443 17.75 -9.75 -8.43
C ASP A 443 18.02 -8.33 -8.92
N ASN A 444 16.96 -7.57 -9.18
CA ASN A 444 17.10 -6.17 -9.55
C ASN A 444 17.59 -5.30 -8.40
N ALA A 445 17.16 -5.57 -7.16
CA ALA A 445 17.65 -4.88 -5.98
C ALA A 445 19.16 -5.10 -5.79
N PHE A 446 19.62 -6.34 -5.95
CA PHE A 446 21.01 -6.71 -5.92
C PHE A 446 21.82 -6.00 -7.03
N LEU A 447 21.35 -6.06 -8.27
CA LEU A 447 21.98 -5.38 -9.39
C LEU A 447 22.01 -3.85 -9.23
N ASN A 448 20.98 -3.27 -8.63
CA ASN A 448 20.91 -1.83 -8.38
C ASN A 448 21.91 -1.36 -7.32
N ALA A 449 22.06 -2.11 -6.27
CA ALA A 449 23.07 -1.85 -5.26
C ALA A 449 24.48 -2.09 -5.79
N ARG A 450 24.59 -2.78 -6.96
CA ARG A 450 25.87 -3.18 -7.58
C ARG A 450 26.86 -3.73 -6.57
N PRO A 451 26.42 -4.73 -5.77
CA PRO A 451 27.37 -5.37 -4.90
C PRO A 451 28.45 -5.97 -5.78
N GLY A 452 29.64 -5.50 -5.65
CA GLY A 452 30.80 -6.08 -6.31
C GLY A 452 31.30 -7.27 -5.49
N PRO A 453 32.49 -7.75 -5.77
CA PRO A 453 33.17 -8.64 -4.84
C PRO A 453 33.28 -7.94 -3.50
N LYS A 454 33.10 -8.71 -2.41
CA LYS A 454 33.13 -8.26 -1.02
C LYS A 454 33.87 -6.94 -0.80
N HIS A 455 33.14 -5.95 -0.30
CA HIS A 455 33.74 -4.66 0.07
C HIS A 455 34.04 -4.65 1.57
N PRO A 456 35.26 -5.02 1.99
CA PRO A 456 35.58 -5.04 3.40
C PRO A 456 35.45 -3.65 3.99
N CYS A 457 34.73 -3.58 5.10
CA CYS A 457 34.62 -2.36 5.87
C CYS A 457 35.97 -2.01 6.52
N THR A 458 36.39 -0.76 6.47
CA THR A 458 37.57 -0.30 7.22
C THR A 458 37.23 -0.26 8.71
N ASN A 459 38.23 -0.52 9.56
CA ASN A 459 38.12 -0.60 11.03
C ASN A 459 37.36 -1.80 11.60
N ALA A 460 37.06 -2.77 10.79
CA ALA A 460 36.60 -4.06 11.27
C ALA A 460 37.74 -4.76 12.02
N GLY A 461 38.08 -4.25 13.21
CA GLY A 461 39.13 -4.83 14.02
C GLY A 461 38.70 -6.13 14.70
N ASN A 462 39.64 -7.07 14.80
CA ASN A 462 39.60 -8.20 15.69
C ASN A 462 38.71 -9.40 15.36
N GLY A 463 38.67 -9.80 14.07
CA GLY A 463 38.22 -11.14 13.71
C GLY A 463 36.72 -11.41 13.82
N LEU A 464 35.94 -10.39 14.01
CA LEU A 464 34.48 -10.43 13.86
C LEU A 464 34.15 -9.94 12.47
N ALA A 465 33.33 -10.68 11.77
CA ALA A 465 32.98 -10.40 10.38
C ALA A 465 32.58 -8.95 10.21
N PRO A 466 33.26 -8.21 9.34
CA PRO A 466 32.86 -6.85 9.05
C PRO A 466 31.46 -6.87 8.44
N LEU A 467 30.72 -5.81 8.68
CA LEU A 467 29.55 -5.53 7.88
C LEU A 467 30.03 -5.40 6.43
N GLU A 468 29.48 -6.18 5.56
CA GLU A 468 29.76 -6.13 4.12
C GLU A 468 28.53 -5.58 3.42
N PHE A 469 28.72 -4.76 2.38
CA PHE A 469 27.61 -4.23 1.64
C PHE A 469 26.90 -5.27 0.79
N ASP A 470 27.54 -6.40 0.57
CA ASP A 470 26.92 -7.51 -0.12
C ASP A 470 27.39 -8.83 0.47
N ASN A 471 26.68 -9.86 0.14
CA ASN A 471 27.06 -11.21 0.49
C ASN A 471 28.13 -11.75 -0.33
N ASP A 472 28.51 -11.13 -1.44
CA ASP A 472 29.42 -11.57 -2.05
C ASP A 472 29.67 -12.52 -2.86
N ASN A 473 28.88 -13.08 -3.08
CA ASN A 473 29.14 -14.24 -3.85
C ASN A 473 28.87 -14.04 -5.32
N SER A 474 29.88 -13.59 -6.00
CA SER A 474 29.83 -13.38 -7.44
C SER A 474 29.38 -14.59 -8.28
N ALA A 475 29.40 -15.78 -7.71
CA ALA A 475 28.89 -16.99 -8.37
C ALA A 475 27.37 -17.11 -8.28
N GLN A 476 26.77 -16.38 -7.39
CA GLN A 476 25.33 -16.41 -7.15
C GLN A 476 24.63 -15.17 -7.65
N SER A 477 25.38 -14.26 -8.25
CA SER A 477 24.81 -13.06 -8.82
C SER A 477 23.67 -13.37 -9.76
N ASN A 478 22.57 -12.71 -9.58
CA ASN A 478 21.39 -12.74 -10.42
C ASN A 478 20.39 -13.86 -10.17
N ASP A 479 20.46 -14.53 -9.07
CA ASP A 479 19.44 -15.55 -8.75
C ASP A 479 18.93 -15.38 -7.33
N SER A 480 17.70 -14.85 -7.22
CA SER A 480 17.01 -14.65 -5.94
C SER A 480 16.83 -15.93 -5.13
N LEU A 481 16.86 -17.08 -5.79
CA LEU A 481 16.78 -18.39 -5.13
C LEU A 481 18.05 -18.77 -4.37
N LEU A 482 19.14 -18.08 -4.63
CA LEU A 482 20.44 -18.34 -4.01
C LEU A 482 20.77 -17.38 -2.87
N PHE A 483 19.92 -16.38 -2.62
CA PHE A 483 20.09 -15.49 -1.48
C PHE A 483 19.82 -16.25 -0.18
N ASP A 484 20.80 -16.20 0.70
CA ASP A 484 20.73 -16.81 2.00
C ASP A 484 20.20 -15.79 3.03
N ASN A 485 18.92 -15.74 3.23
CA ASN A 485 18.31 -14.88 4.23
C ASN A 485 18.44 -15.37 5.68
N SER A 486 19.45 -16.18 5.96
CA SER A 486 19.72 -16.70 7.31
C SER A 486 20.71 -15.85 8.12
N SER A 487 21.39 -14.91 7.50
CA SER A 487 22.33 -14.02 8.17
C SER A 487 21.64 -12.75 8.68
N THR A 488 21.98 -12.33 9.89
CA THR A 488 21.52 -11.06 10.46
C THR A 488 22.66 -10.05 10.45
N TYR A 489 22.44 -8.91 9.83
CA TYR A 489 23.39 -7.81 9.72
C TYR A 489 23.00 -6.71 10.70
N ASP A 490 23.80 -6.58 11.75
CA ASP A 490 23.62 -5.50 12.73
C ASP A 490 24.22 -4.20 12.21
N MET A 491 23.36 -3.20 12.02
CA MET A 491 23.75 -1.88 11.52
C MET A 491 24.46 -1.04 12.57
N THR A 492 24.30 -1.39 13.83
CA THR A 492 24.73 -0.56 14.97
C THR A 492 25.45 -1.37 16.05
N PRO A 493 26.47 -2.16 15.69
CA PRO A 493 27.11 -3.09 16.61
C PRO A 493 27.77 -2.39 17.78
N LEU A 494 27.58 -2.95 18.96
CA LEU A 494 28.14 -2.47 20.22
C LEU A 494 29.66 -2.43 20.24
N GLY A 495 30.20 -1.32 20.72
CA GLY A 495 31.64 -1.19 21.03
C GLY A 495 32.56 -1.23 19.81
N ARG A 496 32.04 -1.02 18.60
CA ARG A 496 32.80 -1.07 17.36
C ARG A 496 32.35 -0.01 16.38
N ASP A 497 33.36 0.65 15.78
CA ASP A 497 33.15 1.50 14.63
C ASP A 497 33.38 0.71 13.35
N TYR A 498 32.70 1.08 12.28
CA TYR A 498 33.02 0.64 10.92
C TYR A 498 32.77 1.76 9.91
N ASP A 499 33.42 1.69 8.75
CA ASP A 499 33.16 2.56 7.59
C ASP A 499 33.29 1.70 6.33
N CYS A 500 32.16 1.43 5.73
CA CYS A 500 32.03 0.63 4.52
C CYS A 500 31.68 1.55 3.37
N GLN A 501 32.42 1.44 2.27
CA GLN A 501 32.21 2.27 1.10
C GLN A 501 32.30 1.42 -0.16
N VAL A 502 31.33 1.58 -1.04
CA VAL A 502 31.35 1.05 -2.40
C VAL A 502 31.76 2.19 -3.34
N VAL A 503 32.93 2.10 -3.90
CA VAL A 503 33.47 3.10 -4.84
C VAL A 503 33.80 2.44 -6.16
N THR A 504 33.17 2.88 -7.25
CA THR A 504 33.42 2.39 -8.59
C THR A 504 33.89 3.55 -9.46
N ASN A 505 35.07 3.41 -10.09
CA ASN A 505 35.67 4.46 -10.95
C ASN A 505 35.77 5.85 -10.26
N GLY A 506 36.00 5.86 -8.95
CA GLY A 506 36.07 7.09 -8.15
C GLY A 506 34.70 7.70 -7.73
N VAL A 507 33.63 7.06 -8.08
CA VAL A 507 32.27 7.46 -7.67
C VAL A 507 31.82 6.63 -6.48
N LEU A 508 31.35 7.30 -5.41
CA LEU A 508 30.78 6.65 -4.25
C LEU A 508 29.36 6.17 -4.60
N LEU A 509 29.12 4.87 -4.61
CA LEU A 509 27.84 4.25 -4.92
C LEU A 509 27.01 4.00 -3.65
N GLY A 510 27.68 3.59 -2.59
CA GLY A 510 27.04 3.34 -1.30
C GLY A 510 28.00 3.60 -0.15
N ARG A 511 27.48 4.03 0.97
CA ARG A 511 28.23 4.20 2.22
C ARG A 511 27.37 3.81 3.40
N LEU A 512 27.98 3.05 4.28
CA LEU A 512 27.43 2.73 5.59
C LEU A 512 28.55 2.84 6.60
N ALA A 513 28.46 3.75 7.54
CA ALA A 513 29.49 3.95 8.56
C ALA A 513 28.84 4.18 9.93
N TRP A 514 29.28 3.43 10.92
CA TRP A 514 28.80 3.50 12.28
C TRP A 514 29.89 4.01 13.21
N ASN A 515 29.50 4.91 14.09
CA ASN A 515 30.36 5.36 15.19
C ASN A 515 29.66 5.06 16.52
N HIS A 516 30.14 4.05 17.23
CA HIS A 516 29.54 3.57 18.49
C HIS A 516 29.67 4.55 19.65
N THR A 517 30.64 5.49 19.61
CA THR A 517 30.80 6.50 20.67
C THR A 517 29.82 7.63 20.55
N THR A 518 29.44 8.00 19.33
CA THR A 518 28.49 9.07 19.05
C THR A 518 27.09 8.56 18.67
N HIS A 519 26.93 7.24 18.53
CA HIS A 519 25.72 6.56 18.09
C HIS A 519 25.17 7.13 16.76
N VAL A 520 26.09 7.42 15.83
CA VAL A 520 25.76 8.00 14.53
C VAL A 520 26.03 7.02 13.42
N LEU A 521 24.99 6.71 12.67
CA LEU A 521 25.02 5.93 11.43
C LEU A 521 25.03 6.86 10.22
N THR A 522 26.11 6.90 9.47
CA THR A 522 26.20 7.64 8.21
C THR A 522 25.81 6.73 7.05
N VAL A 523 24.82 7.15 6.27
CA VAL A 523 24.27 6.35 5.18
C VAL A 523 24.31 7.11 3.85
N GLY A 524 24.47 6.37 2.74
CA GLY A 524 24.46 6.96 1.40
C GLY A 524 24.28 5.92 0.31
N GLY A 525 23.57 6.27 -0.76
CA GLY A 525 23.40 5.43 -1.94
C GLY A 525 22.46 4.23 -1.75
N SER A 526 22.63 3.20 -2.58
CA SER A 526 21.87 1.95 -2.51
C SER A 526 22.75 0.83 -1.97
N ILE A 527 22.21 0.08 -1.03
CA ILE A 527 22.93 -0.98 -0.33
C ILE A 527 22.04 -2.21 -0.30
N PHE A 528 22.61 -3.38 -0.57
CA PHE A 528 21.91 -4.65 -0.54
C PHE A 528 22.49 -5.58 0.53
N PHE A 529 21.61 -6.20 1.30
CA PHE A 529 21.95 -7.27 2.23
C PHE A 529 21.17 -8.53 1.88
N ASP A 530 21.84 -9.66 1.85
CA ASP A 530 21.25 -10.96 1.53
C ASP A 530 20.58 -11.67 2.73
N GLY A 531 20.36 -10.97 3.80
CA GLY A 531 19.74 -11.46 5.03
C GLY A 531 18.94 -10.39 5.73
N ASP A 532 18.80 -10.56 7.05
CA ASP A 532 18.07 -9.64 7.91
C ASP A 532 18.91 -8.40 8.23
N VAL A 533 18.26 -7.27 8.38
CA VAL A 533 18.87 -6.01 8.79
C VAL A 533 18.32 -5.61 10.16
N ARG A 534 19.21 -5.40 11.12
CA ARG A 534 18.84 -5.07 12.49
C ARG A 534 19.47 -3.76 12.96
N PHE A 535 18.70 -2.99 13.70
CA PHE A 535 19.14 -1.78 14.40
C PHE A 535 19.04 -2.01 15.90
N ASP A 536 20.18 -2.37 16.54
CA ASP A 536 20.26 -2.71 17.95
C ASP A 536 21.54 -2.12 18.55
N ASP A 537 21.44 -1.19 19.47
CA ASP A 537 22.57 -0.52 20.15
C ASP A 537 22.41 -0.57 21.69
N ASP A 538 21.93 -1.68 22.22
CA ASP A 538 21.75 -1.97 23.66
C ASP A 538 21.03 -0.84 24.42
N GLY A 539 19.93 -0.35 23.87
CA GLY A 539 19.10 0.68 24.49
C GLY A 539 19.53 2.11 24.24
N GLN A 540 20.43 2.36 23.30
CA GLN A 540 20.89 3.70 22.98
C GLN A 540 20.12 4.30 21.80
N LEU A 541 20.05 5.63 21.78
CA LEU A 541 19.46 6.36 20.66
C LEU A 541 20.41 6.33 19.45
N ILE A 542 19.93 5.81 18.33
CA ILE A 542 20.64 5.81 17.07
C ILE A 542 20.27 7.08 16.28
N HIS A 543 21.27 7.81 15.84
CA HIS A 543 21.12 8.90 14.89
C HIS A 543 21.61 8.48 13.52
N TYR A 544 20.84 8.74 12.45
CA TYR A 544 21.38 8.56 11.12
C TYR A 544 21.54 9.87 10.34
N GLN A 545 22.57 9.94 9.51
CA GLN A 545 22.86 11.08 8.63
C GLN A 545 23.02 10.61 7.19
N GLY A 546 22.45 11.40 6.27
CA GLY A 546 22.53 11.14 4.83
C GLY A 546 21.25 10.47 4.31
N ARG A 547 21.35 10.00 3.08
CA ARG A 547 20.22 9.39 2.37
C ARG A 547 20.63 8.07 1.77
N ALA A 548 19.89 7.02 2.08
CA ALA A 548 20.16 5.70 1.54
C ALA A 548 18.87 4.90 1.32
N LEU A 549 18.97 3.95 0.40
CA LEU A 549 18.03 2.87 0.21
C LEU A 549 18.74 1.56 0.57
N ILE A 550 18.24 0.87 1.56
CA ILE A 550 18.73 -0.43 1.99
C ILE A 550 17.72 -1.49 1.58
N TYR A 551 18.19 -2.49 0.86
CA TYR A 551 17.45 -3.68 0.50
C TYR A 551 17.86 -4.81 1.44
N ALA A 552 16.89 -5.48 2.05
CA ALA A 552 17.07 -6.69 2.85
C ALA A 552 16.39 -7.87 2.16
N ALA A 553 17.12 -8.93 1.88
CA ALA A 553 16.54 -10.18 1.38
C ALA A 553 15.74 -10.92 2.47
N GLY A 554 16.00 -10.62 3.72
CA GLY A 554 15.27 -11.10 4.90
C GLY A 554 14.36 -10.04 5.51
N ASP A 555 14.34 -9.99 6.83
CA ASP A 555 13.53 -9.10 7.65
C ASP A 555 14.28 -7.79 7.99
N VAL A 556 13.54 -6.79 8.45
CA VAL A 556 14.10 -5.57 9.03
C VAL A 556 13.58 -5.42 10.45
N GLU A 557 14.49 -5.33 11.42
CA GLU A 557 14.18 -5.26 12.84
C GLU A 557 14.66 -3.94 13.45
N PHE A 558 13.82 -3.34 14.27
CA PHE A 558 14.10 -2.12 15.02
C PHE A 558 13.92 -2.38 16.52
N ASP A 559 15.00 -2.47 17.23
CA ASP A 559 14.99 -2.59 18.69
C ASP A 559 15.16 -1.23 19.39
N GLU A 560 15.55 -0.20 18.62
CA GLU A 560 15.94 1.10 19.17
C GLU A 560 15.22 2.27 18.51
N LEU A 561 15.42 3.46 19.07
CA LEU A 561 14.95 4.71 18.49
C LEU A 561 15.94 5.19 17.42
N VAL A 562 15.56 5.13 16.15
CA VAL A 562 16.38 5.51 15.00
C VAL A 562 15.90 6.84 14.42
N CYS A 563 16.68 7.90 14.60
CA CYS A 563 16.32 9.27 14.30
C CYS A 563 17.12 9.89 13.17
N ALA A 564 16.46 10.68 12.34
CA ALA A 564 17.10 11.49 11.33
C ALA A 564 17.85 12.67 11.94
N GLY A 565 19.12 12.86 11.56
CA GLY A 565 19.97 13.95 12.03
C GLY A 565 21.03 13.51 13.05
N GLY A 566 22.10 14.24 13.16
CA GLY A 566 23.34 13.72 13.70
C GLY A 566 23.61 13.89 15.19
N THR A 567 22.74 14.52 15.98
CA THR A 567 22.98 14.72 17.41
C THR A 567 21.70 15.04 18.15
N GLY A 568 21.59 14.59 19.39
CA GLY A 568 20.44 14.93 20.24
C GLY A 568 20.19 13.91 21.34
N THR A 569 19.12 14.11 22.07
CA THR A 569 18.61 13.18 23.08
C THR A 569 17.37 12.46 22.52
N ALA A 570 16.98 11.33 23.10
CA ALA A 570 15.74 10.64 22.77
C ALA A 570 14.54 11.59 22.77
N GLN A 571 14.46 12.49 23.73
CA GLN A 571 13.39 13.50 23.79
C GLN A 571 13.46 14.49 22.62
N SER A 572 14.65 14.90 22.17
CA SER A 572 14.79 15.79 21.01
C SER A 572 14.41 15.08 19.72
N CYS A 573 14.70 13.80 19.60
CA CYS A 573 14.25 12.96 18.50
C CYS A 573 12.71 12.88 18.46
N VAL A 574 12.09 12.47 19.56
CA VAL A 574 10.62 12.40 19.66
C VAL A 574 9.96 13.74 19.33
N ASN A 575 10.53 14.84 19.80
CA ASN A 575 10.02 16.18 19.50
C ASN A 575 10.16 16.56 18.01
N SER A 576 11.13 15.99 17.30
CA SER A 576 11.37 16.24 15.87
C SER A 576 10.69 15.23 14.93
N MET A 577 9.98 14.23 15.47
CA MET A 577 9.36 13.17 14.66
C MET A 577 8.53 13.70 13.50
N SER A 578 7.75 14.75 13.69
CA SER A 578 6.90 15.34 12.65
C SER A 578 7.59 16.41 11.80
N SER A 579 8.83 16.76 12.07
CA SER A 579 9.51 17.95 11.49
C SER A 579 10.89 17.68 10.91
N TRP A 580 11.30 16.42 10.76
CA TRP A 580 12.57 16.06 10.12
C TRP A 580 12.59 16.46 8.65
N ASP A 581 13.79 16.64 8.09
CA ASP A 581 13.99 17.08 6.71
C ASP A 581 14.45 15.89 5.83
N PRO A 582 13.54 15.27 5.08
CA PRO A 582 13.88 14.11 4.23
C PRO A 582 14.79 14.47 3.05
N THR A 583 14.95 15.77 2.74
CA THR A 583 15.91 16.18 1.70
C THR A 583 17.35 16.07 2.16
N LYS A 584 17.59 16.06 3.46
CA LYS A 584 18.91 15.91 4.07
C LYS A 584 19.15 14.50 4.59
N ASN A 585 18.17 13.94 5.29
CA ASN A 585 18.29 12.66 5.96
C ASN A 585 17.06 11.81 5.62
N LEU A 586 17.26 10.74 4.87
CA LEU A 586 16.20 9.81 4.51
C LEU A 586 16.76 8.39 4.45
N LEU A 587 16.31 7.55 5.35
CA LEU A 587 16.59 6.13 5.30
C LEU A 587 15.34 5.41 4.79
N THR A 588 15.49 4.73 3.66
CA THR A 588 14.46 3.90 3.06
C THR A 588 14.88 2.45 3.16
N LEU A 589 14.03 1.62 3.73
CA LEU A 589 14.27 0.21 3.94
C LEU A 589 13.24 -0.60 3.13
N GLN A 590 13.73 -1.56 2.37
CA GLN A 590 12.88 -2.50 1.62
C GLN A 590 13.23 -3.92 2.02
N ALA A 591 12.29 -4.62 2.66
CA ALA A 591 12.43 -6.00 3.09
C ALA A 591 11.64 -6.95 2.19
N GLN A 592 12.25 -8.09 1.82
CA GLN A 592 11.52 -9.18 1.18
C GLN A 592 10.66 -9.94 2.20
N GLY A 593 11.13 -10.04 3.43
CA GLY A 593 10.42 -10.63 4.55
C GLY A 593 9.51 -9.63 5.27
N ASN A 594 9.60 -9.63 6.57
CA ASN A 594 8.80 -8.81 7.47
C ASN A 594 9.55 -7.53 7.85
N SER A 595 8.84 -6.63 8.50
CA SER A 595 9.45 -5.57 9.29
C SER A 595 8.92 -5.66 10.71
N GLU A 596 9.81 -5.77 11.67
CA GLU A 596 9.48 -5.85 13.08
C GLU A 596 9.97 -4.61 13.82
N TYR A 597 9.06 -4.01 14.57
CA TYR A 597 9.30 -2.83 15.37
C TYR A 597 9.10 -3.23 16.82
N ASP A 598 10.16 -3.70 17.44
CA ASP A 598 10.10 -4.20 18.80
C ASP A 598 10.40 -3.11 19.82
N GLN A 599 10.11 -3.42 21.06
CA GLN A 599 10.44 -2.59 22.18
C GLN A 599 11.77 -3.08 22.78
N GLY A 600 12.87 -2.46 22.43
CA GLY A 600 14.18 -2.82 22.96
C GLY A 600 14.20 -2.90 24.49
N GLY A 601 14.54 -4.08 24.99
CA GLY A 601 14.95 -4.32 26.37
C GLY A 601 13.87 -4.31 27.45
N SER A 602 13.88 -5.31 28.29
CA SER A 602 12.93 -5.66 29.35
C SER A 602 12.79 -4.67 30.53
N GLY A 603 13.27 -3.44 30.41
CA GLY A 603 13.32 -2.50 31.54
C GLY A 603 12.26 -1.40 31.58
N CYS A 604 11.48 -1.20 30.52
CA CYS A 604 10.64 -0.01 30.36
C CYS A 604 9.13 -0.27 30.38
N SER A 605 8.68 -1.37 30.86
CA SER A 605 7.32 -1.90 30.75
C SER A 605 6.18 -1.09 31.37
N ASN A 606 6.39 0.10 31.93
CA ASN A 606 5.33 0.82 32.64
C ASN A 606 5.33 2.35 32.48
N LEU A 607 5.84 2.90 31.37
CA LEU A 607 5.91 4.35 31.23
C LEU A 607 4.86 4.90 30.25
N ALA A 608 4.29 6.05 30.59
CA ALA A 608 3.41 6.79 29.69
C ALA A 608 4.18 7.34 28.47
N ALA A 609 3.52 7.49 27.33
CA ALA A 609 4.10 8.08 26.13
C ALA A 609 4.81 9.40 26.45
N GLY A 610 6.06 9.56 26.04
CA GLY A 610 6.88 10.77 26.29
C GLY A 610 7.67 10.77 27.60
N VAL A 611 7.60 9.72 28.41
CA VAL A 611 8.42 9.59 29.60
C VAL A 611 9.64 8.73 29.30
N THR A 612 10.83 9.30 29.46
CA THR A 612 12.09 8.55 29.33
C THR A 612 12.21 7.54 30.46
N CYS A 613 12.57 6.33 30.12
CA CYS A 613 12.96 5.30 31.06
C CYS A 613 14.24 5.71 31.76
N ASN A 614 14.19 6.30 32.90
CA ASN A 614 15.33 6.65 33.81
C ASN A 614 16.75 6.54 33.19
N GLY A 615 16.91 6.87 31.91
CA GLY A 615 18.18 7.03 31.23
C GLY A 615 18.83 5.76 30.69
N ILE A 616 18.15 4.61 30.64
CA ILE A 616 18.81 3.37 30.25
C ILE A 616 18.26 2.79 28.91
N HIS A 617 16.96 2.93 28.59
CA HIS A 617 16.41 2.48 27.33
C HIS A 617 15.42 3.50 26.76
N PRO A 618 15.73 4.21 25.67
CA PRO A 618 14.73 5.01 24.97
C PRO A 618 13.66 4.10 24.34
N GLN A 619 12.45 4.62 24.23
CA GLN A 619 11.39 3.93 23.50
C GLN A 619 11.83 3.77 22.04
N SER A 620 11.56 2.63 21.43
CA SER A 620 11.90 2.37 20.04
C SER A 620 11.12 3.24 19.08
N GLY A 621 11.68 3.53 17.93
CA GLY A 621 11.02 4.37 16.93
C GLY A 621 11.84 4.53 15.66
N PHE A 622 11.18 4.99 14.61
CA PHE A 622 11.82 5.20 13.32
C PHE A 622 11.31 6.44 12.60
N GLN A 623 12.25 7.22 12.07
CA GLN A 623 11.97 8.28 11.10
C GLN A 623 12.51 7.85 9.74
N GLY A 624 11.65 7.51 8.77
CA GLY A 624 12.06 7.04 7.47
C GLY A 624 10.95 6.31 6.73
N ILE A 625 11.30 5.59 5.68
CA ILE A 625 10.38 4.82 4.85
C ILE A 625 10.66 3.33 5.03
N VAL A 626 9.62 2.55 5.26
CA VAL A 626 9.72 1.09 5.28
C VAL A 626 8.74 0.49 4.30
N SER A 627 9.22 -0.48 3.53
CA SER A 627 8.40 -1.34 2.68
C SER A 627 8.77 -2.79 2.93
N ALA A 628 7.80 -3.64 3.28
CA ALA A 628 8.01 -5.07 3.50
C ALA A 628 7.02 -5.89 2.65
N GLN A 629 7.51 -6.95 2.01
CA GLN A 629 6.64 -7.87 1.27
C GLN A 629 5.83 -8.77 2.20
N GLY A 630 6.27 -8.94 3.43
CA GLY A 630 5.62 -9.67 4.50
C GLY A 630 4.74 -8.78 5.39
N THR A 631 4.75 -9.08 6.68
CA THR A 631 4.00 -8.38 7.73
C THR A 631 4.86 -7.31 8.38
N CYS A 632 4.32 -6.12 8.56
CA CYS A 632 4.86 -5.14 9.50
C CYS A 632 4.24 -5.38 10.87
N LEU A 633 5.04 -5.87 11.79
CA LEU A 633 4.66 -6.14 13.16
C LEU A 633 5.08 -4.94 14.01
N ILE A 634 4.11 -4.10 14.40
CA ILE A 634 4.39 -2.88 15.17
C ILE A 634 3.97 -3.13 16.61
N HIS A 635 4.96 -3.32 17.48
CA HIS A 635 4.73 -3.54 18.90
C HIS A 635 4.36 -2.24 19.64
N GLU A 636 4.04 -2.37 20.90
CA GLU A 636 3.64 -1.29 21.75
C GLU A 636 4.70 -0.17 21.92
N ARG A 637 4.21 1.05 22.12
CA ARG A 637 5.04 2.26 22.41
C ARG A 637 6.09 2.62 21.38
N PHE A 638 5.93 2.14 20.16
CA PHE A 638 6.81 2.50 19.07
C PHE A 638 6.47 3.90 18.53
N PHE A 639 7.50 4.73 18.28
CA PHE A 639 7.34 6.02 17.63
C PHE A 639 7.62 5.93 16.15
N LEU A 640 6.64 6.26 15.33
CA LEU A 640 6.75 6.12 13.88
C LEU A 640 6.46 7.43 13.16
N SER A 641 7.40 7.86 12.31
CA SER A 641 7.23 8.99 11.41
C SER A 641 7.78 8.64 10.03
N GLY A 642 6.90 8.43 9.09
CA GLY A 642 7.20 8.08 7.71
C GLY A 642 6.23 7.05 7.15
N PRO A 643 6.27 6.83 5.82
CA PRO A 643 5.48 5.81 5.15
C PRO A 643 5.85 4.39 5.60
N VAL A 644 4.82 3.57 5.78
CA VAL A 644 4.93 2.13 6.01
C VAL A 644 4.07 1.41 5.00
N LEU A 645 4.68 0.56 4.18
CA LEU A 645 4.04 -0.14 3.09
C LEU A 645 4.28 -1.64 3.25
N CYS A 646 3.28 -2.38 3.68
CA CYS A 646 3.42 -3.80 3.99
C CYS A 646 2.28 -4.60 3.36
N ASN A 647 2.53 -5.89 3.10
CA ASN A 647 1.45 -6.76 2.68
C ASN A 647 0.39 -6.88 3.79
N ASP A 648 0.84 -7.02 5.03
CA ASP A 648 -0.01 -7.02 6.21
C ASP A 648 0.54 -6.09 7.29
N ILE A 649 -0.32 -5.49 8.09
CA ILE A 649 0.08 -4.69 9.23
C ILE A 649 -0.58 -5.27 10.47
N SER A 650 0.24 -5.73 11.39
CA SER A 650 -0.20 -6.30 12.66
C SER A 650 0.16 -5.36 13.80
N LEU A 651 -0.87 -4.99 14.56
CA LEU A 651 -0.76 -4.22 15.78
C LEU A 651 -1.21 -5.13 16.93
N PRO A 652 -0.34 -6.01 17.45
CA PRO A 652 -0.73 -6.93 18.51
C PRO A 652 -1.16 -6.14 19.74
N TYR A 653 -2.26 -6.59 20.35
CA TYR A 653 -2.72 -6.04 21.63
C TYR A 653 -1.66 -6.27 22.69
N GLN A 654 -1.23 -5.22 23.33
CA GLN A 654 -0.21 -5.28 24.38
C GLN A 654 -0.67 -4.50 25.62
N SER A 655 -0.30 -4.98 26.79
CA SER A 655 -0.72 -4.40 28.07
C SER A 655 -0.08 -3.05 28.36
N ASP A 656 0.99 -2.71 27.67
CA ASP A 656 1.91 -1.65 28.08
C ASP A 656 1.80 -0.35 27.28
N GLY A 657 0.91 -0.28 26.28
CA GLY A 657 0.62 0.93 25.52
C GLY A 657 0.50 0.69 24.01
N TRP A 658 0.20 1.73 23.27
CA TRP A 658 -0.02 1.68 21.84
C TRP A 658 1.10 2.44 21.10
N PRO A 659 1.42 2.08 19.85
CA PRO A 659 2.35 2.85 19.04
C PRO A 659 1.84 4.28 18.84
N THR A 660 2.76 5.22 18.76
CA THR A 660 2.46 6.62 18.49
C THR A 660 2.90 6.99 17.09
N TYR A 661 1.93 7.39 16.27
CA TYR A 661 2.18 7.83 14.92
C TYR A 661 2.29 9.35 14.84
N TYR A 662 3.26 9.83 14.09
CA TYR A 662 3.47 11.25 13.87
C TYR A 662 3.16 11.62 12.42
N PRO A 663 2.63 12.83 12.16
CA PRO A 663 2.61 13.35 10.80
C PRO A 663 4.03 13.39 10.26
N PHE A 664 4.21 12.99 9.02
CA PHE A 664 5.52 13.04 8.37
C PHE A 664 5.51 14.07 7.22
N PRO A 665 6.68 14.65 6.88
CA PRO A 665 6.76 15.62 5.81
C PRO A 665 6.35 15.00 4.46
N SER A 666 5.82 15.84 3.57
CA SER A 666 5.46 15.39 2.22
C SER A 666 6.70 14.94 1.46
N LEU A 667 6.68 13.71 1.00
CA LEU A 667 7.73 13.13 0.17
C LEU A 667 7.49 13.33 -1.34
N GLY A 668 6.30 13.81 -1.72
CA GLY A 668 5.90 13.97 -3.13
C GLY A 668 6.70 15.01 -3.92
N SER A 669 7.38 15.95 -3.23
CA SER A 669 8.27 16.93 -3.84
C SER A 669 9.72 16.48 -3.96
N LEU A 670 10.07 15.32 -3.40
CA LEU A 670 11.42 14.79 -3.53
C LEU A 670 11.63 14.24 -4.93
N THR A 671 12.76 14.54 -5.54
CA THR A 671 13.20 13.88 -6.77
C THR A 671 13.57 12.43 -6.49
N ASP A 672 13.62 11.59 -7.52
CA ASP A 672 13.97 10.19 -7.34
C ASP A 672 15.36 10.03 -6.68
N GLY A 673 16.35 10.81 -7.08
CA GLY A 673 17.66 10.82 -6.42
C GLY A 673 17.63 11.33 -4.97
N GLN A 674 16.67 12.17 -4.60
CA GLN A 674 16.46 12.58 -3.21
C GLN A 674 15.77 11.53 -2.36
N LYS A 675 14.85 10.75 -2.96
CA LYS A 675 14.14 9.67 -2.26
C LYS A 675 15.05 8.48 -1.95
N TYR A 676 15.98 8.18 -2.85
CA TYR A 676 16.76 6.94 -2.81
C TYR A 676 18.26 7.15 -2.55
N GLY A 677 18.67 8.31 -2.07
CA GLY A 677 20.06 8.70 -2.07
C GLY A 677 20.50 9.14 -3.47
N ASN A 678 21.65 9.72 -3.63
CA ASN A 678 22.21 9.99 -4.97
C ASN A 678 22.56 8.64 -5.58
N LEU A 679 21.67 8.10 -6.42
CA LEU A 679 21.92 6.90 -7.21
C LEU A 679 22.57 7.30 -8.53
N PRO A 680 23.88 7.35 -8.64
CA PRO A 680 24.49 7.57 -9.94
C PRO A 680 24.32 6.38 -10.88
N ASN A 681 23.79 5.24 -10.38
CA ASN A 681 23.80 3.98 -11.10
C ASN A 681 22.62 3.08 -10.80
N ALA A 682 21.39 3.61 -10.88
CA ALA A 682 20.22 2.72 -10.90
C ALA A 682 20.33 1.78 -12.11
N THR A 683 20.19 0.50 -11.92
CA THR A 683 20.35 -0.50 -13.00
C THR A 683 19.05 -0.79 -13.73
N SER A 684 17.91 -0.36 -13.23
CA SER A 684 16.71 -0.29 -14.04
C SER A 684 16.46 1.16 -14.46
N TRP A 685 16.41 1.35 -15.76
CA TRP A 685 16.20 2.65 -16.37
C TRP A 685 14.90 2.66 -17.13
N GLU A 686 14.06 3.61 -16.87
CA GLU A 686 12.97 3.89 -17.78
C GLU A 686 13.53 4.64 -18.99
N ILE A 687 13.47 3.98 -20.13
CA ILE A 687 13.89 4.53 -21.41
C ILE A 687 12.62 4.85 -22.19
N ALA A 688 12.19 6.10 -22.14
CA ALA A 688 11.01 6.57 -22.83
C ALA A 688 11.41 7.23 -24.16
N PRO A 689 11.17 6.58 -25.32
CA PRO A 689 11.40 7.20 -26.61
C PRO A 689 10.41 8.35 -26.83
N GLY A 690 10.95 9.52 -27.13
CA GLY A 690 10.19 10.69 -27.56
C GLY A 690 9.89 10.68 -29.06
N PRO A 691 9.34 11.77 -29.58
CA PRO A 691 8.99 11.88 -31.00
C PRO A 691 10.22 11.76 -31.88
N GLN A 692 10.04 11.05 -33.01
CA GLN A 692 11.03 10.92 -34.06
C GLN A 692 10.88 12.10 -35.03
N SER A 693 12.00 12.67 -35.44
CA SER A 693 12.07 13.72 -36.46
C SER A 693 13.10 13.35 -37.53
N GLY A 694 12.85 13.76 -38.79
CA GLY A 694 13.74 13.48 -39.88
C GLY A 694 13.32 14.06 -41.21
#